data_e6ff4b70309e05b42c18a57674f06338
#
_entry.id   e6ff4b70309e05b42c18a57674f06338
#
_cell.length_a   1.000
_cell.length_b   1.000
_cell.length_c   1.000
_cell.angle_alpha   90.00
_cell.angle_beta   90.00
_cell.angle_gamma   90.00
#
_symmetry.space_group_name_H-M   'P 1'
#
loop_
_entity.id
_entity.type
_entity.pdbx_description
1 polymer ?
#
loop_
_entity_poly.entity_id
_entity_poly.type
_entity_poly.pdbx_seq_one_letter_code
_entity_poly.pdbx_strand_id
1 'polypeptide(L)'
;MSKYLKRSIYFFLAMTFLASAPAVQAEDTENRKTLSPYFFIETGDPSVDHFPLKNTRVHVNINGVLADVVITQKYTNDGTRPINAHYIFPASTRAAVHGMTLKIGEHIIRAKVKERNLAQKEFNTAKKQGKSASLLKQQRPNVFSMNVANIMPKDTVEIELRYTELLVPTNGIYEFIYPTVVGPRYSSQGEADSPETDRWLKNPYLAEGSAPGTEFNIALSISTGIPLQEVVCPSHETEISWESKSVARILMAKSEKSAGNRDFILNYRLTGNTIQSGLMLYSGEDENFFLLLVQPPEQVRPADIPPREYIFVVDISGSMNGFPLKTAKKLLKNLIGHLRASDKFNVVLFAGGSKVMAPASVPASGKNILSALRLIDRQQGGGGTELSSALKKALSLPKDEAYSRTILIITDGYISAEKDVFHLIQQNLNRTNVFSFGIGSSVNRYLIEGMAKAGQGEPFVVTKPGRAPGAAERFRNYVQAPVLTRIAVKYDGFETYDMEPPAIPDLFAQRPVMVFGKWRKKPKGVIELTGAGGSGEFHQTFNVSEIQPLELNSALRYLWARTRIGRLSDFNFDKNNHENKAQITSLGLTYNLLTAYTSFVAVQEFVRNPEAPAKDVHQPLPLPLNVSNLAVGGSMSRVPEPELYLLLVIALLIFITTMGHKTYFRRRTQGSFGRPSLQQAIKIQDDSRS
;
A
#
# COMPACT_ATOMS: atom_id res chain seq x y z
N MET A 1 65.17 -37.80 16.34
CA MET A 1 63.84 -37.17 16.14
C MET A 1 63.96 -35.66 16.36
N SER A 2 63.82 -34.92 15.28
CA SER A 2 64.06 -33.43 15.28
C SER A 2 63.08 -32.69 16.19
N LYS A 3 63.60 -31.67 16.90
CA LYS A 3 62.78 -30.76 17.73
C LYS A 3 61.51 -30.23 17.02
N TYR A 4 61.50 -30.27 15.70
CA TYR A 4 60.35 -29.82 14.86
C TYR A 4 59.24 -30.87 14.82
N LEU A 5 59.56 -32.15 14.85
CA LEU A 5 58.57 -33.23 14.84
C LEU A 5 57.81 -33.26 16.19
N LYS A 6 58.47 -32.99 17.30
CA LYS A 6 57.83 -32.86 18.64
C LYS A 6 56.87 -31.62 18.70
N ARG A 7 57.25 -30.50 18.09
CA ARG A 7 56.42 -29.30 18.06
C ARG A 7 55.16 -29.49 17.18
N SER A 8 55.27 -30.18 16.03
CA SER A 8 54.12 -30.53 15.20
C SER A 8 53.16 -31.48 15.89
N ILE A 9 53.67 -32.46 16.65
CA ILE A 9 52.82 -33.39 17.41
C ILE A 9 52.08 -32.69 18.57
N TYR A 10 52.73 -31.75 19.27
CA TYR A 10 52.06 -30.94 20.31
C TYR A 10 51.01 -29.97 19.72
N PHE A 11 51.25 -29.45 18.55
CA PHE A 11 50.29 -28.61 17.86
C PHE A 11 49.09 -29.41 17.36
N PHE A 12 49.30 -30.63 16.88
CA PHE A 12 48.19 -31.53 16.47
C PHE A 12 47.41 -32.03 17.69
N LEU A 13 48.07 -32.33 18.82
CA LEU A 13 47.39 -32.67 20.06
C LEU A 13 46.60 -31.52 20.68
N ALA A 14 47.10 -30.27 20.58
CA ALA A 14 46.36 -29.08 21.01
C ALA A 14 45.16 -28.80 20.12
N MET A 15 45.24 -29.09 18.83
CA MET A 15 44.12 -28.98 17.87
C MET A 15 43.04 -30.02 18.08
N THR A 16 43.42 -31.28 18.43
CA THR A 16 42.44 -32.31 18.78
C THR A 16 41.79 -32.07 20.13
N PHE A 17 42.45 -31.44 21.09
CA PHE A 17 41.86 -31.07 22.37
C PHE A 17 40.90 -29.86 22.23
N LEU A 18 41.09 -28.93 21.26
CA LEU A 18 40.13 -27.91 20.91
C LEU A 18 38.91 -28.43 20.15
N ALA A 19 39.06 -29.55 19.45
CA ALA A 19 37.94 -30.20 18.72
C ALA A 19 37.09 -31.13 19.62
N SER A 20 37.56 -31.47 20.81
CA SER A 20 36.84 -32.24 21.81
C SER A 20 36.33 -31.46 23.00
N ALA A 21 36.18 -30.15 22.87
CA ALA A 21 35.40 -29.38 23.83
C ALA A 21 33.98 -29.95 23.83
N PRO A 22 33.42 -30.38 24.97
CA PRO A 22 32.05 -30.81 25.03
C PRO A 22 31.18 -29.68 24.49
N ALA A 23 30.27 -30.02 23.58
CA ALA A 23 29.20 -29.14 23.21
C ALA A 23 28.54 -28.72 24.52
N VAL A 24 28.78 -27.47 24.95
CA VAL A 24 28.01 -26.86 26.01
C VAL A 24 26.59 -26.88 25.46
N GLN A 25 25.76 -27.79 25.93
CA GLN A 25 24.33 -27.67 25.80
C GLN A 25 24.01 -26.31 26.38
N ALA A 26 23.67 -25.37 25.51
CA ALA A 26 23.09 -24.13 25.93
C ALA A 26 21.82 -24.52 26.68
N GLU A 27 21.84 -24.42 28.00
CA GLU A 27 20.63 -24.33 28.78
C GLU A 27 19.76 -23.29 28.10
N ASP A 28 18.58 -23.70 27.66
CA ASP A 28 17.51 -22.83 27.23
C ASP A 28 17.18 -21.88 28.39
N THR A 29 17.91 -20.77 28.43
CA THR A 29 17.46 -19.64 29.22
C THR A 29 16.28 -19.05 28.47
N GLU A 30 15.09 -19.29 29.00
CA GLU A 30 13.76 -18.79 28.59
C GLU A 30 13.67 -17.26 28.45
N ASN A 31 14.75 -16.55 28.24
CA ASN A 31 14.78 -15.09 28.25
C ASN A 31 15.59 -14.46 27.11
N ARG A 32 15.73 -15.12 25.94
CA ARG A 32 16.14 -14.42 24.73
C ARG A 32 14.90 -14.04 23.92
N LYS A 33 14.28 -12.93 24.29
CA LYS A 33 13.29 -12.23 23.47
C LYS A 33 13.87 -12.03 22.08
N THR A 34 13.40 -12.80 21.13
CA THR A 34 13.63 -12.50 19.71
C THR A 34 13.01 -11.14 19.42
N LEU A 35 13.68 -10.27 18.69
CA LEU A 35 13.20 -8.94 18.29
C LEU A 35 12.00 -9.01 17.34
N SER A 36 11.51 -10.20 17.03
CA SER A 36 10.34 -10.43 16.20
C SER A 36 9.10 -10.64 17.09
N PRO A 37 8.02 -9.90 16.86
CA PRO A 37 6.79 -10.03 17.62
C PRO A 37 5.97 -11.28 17.27
N TYR A 38 6.46 -12.16 16.38
CA TYR A 38 5.75 -13.31 15.83
C TYR A 38 6.22 -14.60 16.48
N PHE A 39 5.26 -15.45 16.86
CA PHE A 39 5.51 -16.77 17.46
C PHE A 39 4.91 -17.86 16.58
N PHE A 40 5.64 -18.96 16.42
CA PHE A 40 5.01 -20.21 16.02
C PHE A 40 4.27 -20.77 17.24
N ILE A 41 3.06 -21.28 17.03
CA ILE A 41 2.36 -21.98 18.10
C ILE A 41 3.05 -23.33 18.28
N GLU A 42 3.64 -23.54 19.43
CA GLU A 42 3.85 -24.89 19.93
C GLU A 42 2.47 -25.48 20.30
N THR A 43 2.22 -26.72 19.91
CA THR A 43 0.99 -27.46 20.22
C THR A 43 0.77 -27.45 21.74
N GLY A 44 -0.06 -26.51 22.18
CA GLY A 44 -0.33 -26.28 23.61
C GLY A 44 -1.38 -27.23 24.16
N ASP A 45 -1.98 -26.86 25.26
CA ASP A 45 -3.03 -27.56 25.99
C ASP A 45 -4.12 -28.12 25.03
N PRO A 46 -4.26 -29.46 24.90
CA PRO A 46 -5.23 -30.07 23.99
C PRO A 46 -6.69 -29.81 24.39
N SER A 47 -6.94 -29.26 25.59
CA SER A 47 -8.28 -28.84 26.02
C SER A 47 -8.73 -27.52 25.39
N VAL A 48 -7.83 -26.81 24.70
CA VAL A 48 -8.09 -25.49 24.10
C VAL A 48 -8.00 -25.58 22.57
N ASP A 49 -9.03 -25.14 21.87
CA ASP A 49 -8.99 -25.01 20.42
C ASP A 49 -8.21 -23.73 20.02
N HIS A 50 -7.02 -23.92 19.43
CA HIS A 50 -6.16 -22.85 18.95
C HIS A 50 -6.53 -22.35 17.54
N PHE A 51 -7.44 -23.04 16.84
CA PHE A 51 -7.90 -22.73 15.50
C PHE A 51 -9.42 -22.59 15.42
N PRO A 52 -10.02 -21.66 16.17
CA PRO A 52 -11.47 -21.53 16.22
C PRO A 52 -12.11 -21.13 14.90
N LEU A 53 -11.44 -20.37 14.03
CA LEU A 53 -11.93 -20.04 12.69
C LEU A 53 -11.75 -21.25 11.76
N LYS A 54 -12.84 -21.86 11.31
CA LYS A 54 -12.83 -23.07 10.44
C LYS A 54 -13.06 -22.76 8.98
N ASN A 55 -13.86 -21.73 8.67
CA ASN A 55 -14.25 -21.43 7.28
C ASN A 55 -14.47 -19.93 7.08
N THR A 56 -14.04 -19.44 5.92
CA THR A 56 -14.37 -18.11 5.42
C THR A 56 -14.99 -18.24 4.03
N ARG A 57 -16.23 -17.78 3.87
CA ARG A 57 -16.94 -17.70 2.60
C ARG A 57 -17.16 -16.25 2.22
N VAL A 58 -16.91 -15.94 0.97
CA VAL A 58 -17.08 -14.59 0.44
C VAL A 58 -18.00 -14.63 -0.76
N HIS A 59 -19.04 -13.80 -0.74
CA HIS A 59 -19.93 -13.54 -1.87
C HIS A 59 -19.74 -12.11 -2.32
N VAL A 60 -19.51 -11.92 -3.62
CA VAL A 60 -19.25 -10.61 -4.20
C VAL A 60 -20.22 -10.37 -5.34
N ASN A 61 -20.94 -9.25 -5.29
CA ASN A 61 -21.75 -8.78 -6.39
C ASN A 61 -21.14 -7.47 -6.92
N ILE A 62 -20.65 -7.50 -8.16
CA ILE A 62 -20.13 -6.32 -8.84
C ILE A 62 -21.22 -5.78 -9.75
N ASN A 63 -21.72 -4.58 -9.45
CA ASN A 63 -22.68 -3.86 -10.28
C ASN A 63 -22.01 -2.63 -10.89
N GLY A 64 -21.71 -2.69 -12.18
CA GLY A 64 -20.91 -1.66 -12.85
C GLY A 64 -19.51 -1.57 -12.25
N VAL A 65 -19.28 -0.57 -11.41
CA VAL A 65 -18.02 -0.29 -10.70
C VAL A 65 -18.14 -0.45 -9.18
N LEU A 66 -19.31 -0.87 -8.72
CA LEU A 66 -19.62 -1.04 -7.30
C LEU A 66 -19.52 -2.52 -6.93
N ALA A 67 -18.63 -2.85 -6.00
CA ALA A 67 -18.57 -4.19 -5.41
C ALA A 67 -19.29 -4.20 -4.07
N ASP A 68 -20.28 -5.07 -3.90
CA ASP A 68 -20.93 -5.39 -2.63
C ASP A 68 -20.46 -6.76 -2.16
N VAL A 69 -19.89 -6.81 -0.97
CA VAL A 69 -19.18 -7.99 -0.45
C VAL A 69 -19.78 -8.43 0.87
N VAL A 70 -20.14 -9.70 0.92
CA VAL A 70 -20.62 -10.39 2.12
C VAL A 70 -19.60 -11.46 2.50
N ILE A 71 -19.01 -11.33 3.69
CA ILE A 71 -18.08 -12.29 4.25
C ILE A 71 -18.79 -13.04 5.37
N THR A 72 -18.78 -14.37 5.32
CA THR A 72 -19.26 -15.23 6.40
C THR A 72 -18.09 -16.01 6.98
N GLN A 73 -17.79 -15.79 8.24
CA GLN A 73 -16.77 -16.51 9.01
C GLN A 73 -17.44 -17.46 10.00
N LYS A 74 -17.05 -18.72 9.94
CA LYS A 74 -17.55 -19.74 10.88
C LYS A 74 -16.47 -20.11 11.87
N TYR A 75 -16.78 -19.89 13.15
CA TYR A 75 -15.95 -20.26 14.29
C TYR A 75 -16.58 -21.46 15.00
N THR A 76 -15.75 -22.43 15.40
CA THR A 76 -16.16 -23.53 16.32
C THR A 76 -15.11 -23.65 17.41
N ASN A 77 -15.56 -24.14 18.57
CA ASN A 77 -14.67 -24.48 19.66
C ASN A 77 -14.69 -26.01 19.82
N ASP A 78 -13.69 -26.66 19.23
CA ASP A 78 -13.53 -28.11 19.31
C ASP A 78 -12.86 -28.58 20.62
N GLY A 79 -12.39 -27.63 21.45
CA GLY A 79 -11.85 -27.89 22.78
C GLY A 79 -12.91 -28.20 23.82
N THR A 80 -12.46 -28.44 25.05
CA THR A 80 -13.34 -28.77 26.21
C THR A 80 -13.55 -27.61 27.14
N ARG A 81 -12.92 -26.44 26.89
CA ARG A 81 -13.04 -25.23 27.70
C ARG A 81 -13.60 -24.04 26.89
N PRO A 82 -14.34 -23.12 27.53
CA PRO A 82 -14.74 -21.87 26.87
C PRO A 82 -13.53 -21.04 26.43
N ILE A 83 -13.61 -20.46 25.24
CA ILE A 83 -12.53 -19.62 24.66
C ILE A 83 -13.05 -18.25 24.24
N ASN A 84 -12.13 -17.28 24.18
CA ASN A 84 -12.31 -16.02 23.46
C ASN A 84 -11.38 -16.02 22.26
N ALA A 85 -11.94 -15.93 21.06
CA ALA A 85 -11.17 -15.90 19.82
C ALA A 85 -10.76 -14.47 19.46
N HIS A 86 -9.51 -14.30 19.05
CA HIS A 86 -9.00 -13.07 18.46
C HIS A 86 -8.45 -13.37 17.08
N TYR A 87 -8.97 -12.70 16.06
CA TYR A 87 -8.60 -12.88 14.67
C TYR A 87 -8.29 -11.56 13.97
N ILE A 88 -7.16 -11.52 13.28
CA ILE A 88 -6.73 -10.37 12.47
C ILE A 88 -6.90 -10.73 11.00
N PHE A 89 -7.50 -9.83 10.24
CA PHE A 89 -7.67 -10.03 8.80
C PHE A 89 -7.51 -8.71 8.04
N PRO A 90 -7.05 -8.77 6.79
CA PRO A 90 -6.95 -7.60 5.92
C PRO A 90 -8.30 -7.31 5.25
N ALA A 91 -8.46 -6.05 4.82
CA ALA A 91 -9.49 -5.65 3.86
C ALA A 91 -8.97 -4.53 2.97
N SER A 92 -9.68 -4.22 1.90
CA SER A 92 -9.36 -3.09 1.02
C SER A 92 -9.36 -1.77 1.80
N THR A 93 -8.42 -0.89 1.51
CA THR A 93 -8.40 0.48 2.06
C THR A 93 -9.59 1.31 1.61
N ARG A 94 -10.25 0.89 0.52
CA ARG A 94 -11.44 1.54 -0.06
C ARG A 94 -12.75 0.99 0.49
N ALA A 95 -12.68 -0.12 1.23
CA ALA A 95 -13.86 -0.78 1.77
C ALA A 95 -14.63 0.11 2.77
N ALA A 96 -15.93 0.25 2.54
CA ALA A 96 -16.88 0.83 3.48
C ALA A 96 -17.58 -0.31 4.23
N VAL A 97 -17.08 -0.70 5.40
CA VAL A 97 -17.69 -1.76 6.22
C VAL A 97 -18.91 -1.19 6.95
N HIS A 98 -20.10 -1.68 6.61
CA HIS A 98 -21.37 -1.11 7.03
C HIS A 98 -22.32 -2.10 7.73
N GLY A 99 -21.95 -3.38 7.83
CA GLY A 99 -22.79 -4.39 8.47
C GLY A 99 -21.98 -5.47 9.17
N MET A 100 -22.47 -5.89 10.34
CA MET A 100 -21.99 -7.07 11.04
C MET A 100 -23.16 -7.77 11.73
N THR A 101 -23.25 -9.09 11.55
CA THR A 101 -24.25 -9.93 12.23
C THR A 101 -23.52 -11.08 12.91
N LEU A 102 -23.88 -11.35 14.17
CA LEU A 102 -23.41 -12.48 14.96
C LEU A 102 -24.56 -13.50 15.08
N LYS A 103 -24.30 -14.75 14.66
CA LYS A 103 -25.25 -15.86 14.82
C LYS A 103 -24.63 -16.95 15.69
N ILE A 104 -25.35 -17.35 16.73
CA ILE A 104 -24.96 -18.43 17.63
C ILE A 104 -26.15 -19.36 17.78
N GLY A 105 -26.09 -20.57 17.21
CA GLY A 105 -27.26 -21.43 17.08
C GLY A 105 -28.39 -20.71 16.33
N GLU A 106 -29.56 -20.64 16.92
CA GLU A 106 -30.74 -19.94 16.33
C GLU A 106 -30.78 -18.43 16.67
N HIS A 107 -29.87 -17.93 17.49
CA HIS A 107 -29.84 -16.53 17.88
C HIS A 107 -29.07 -15.67 16.88
N ILE A 108 -29.76 -14.67 16.33
CA ILE A 108 -29.18 -13.71 15.38
C ILE A 108 -29.14 -12.33 16.04
N ILE A 109 -27.95 -11.77 16.17
CA ILE A 109 -27.69 -10.48 16.79
C ILE A 109 -27.08 -9.55 15.77
N ARG A 110 -27.79 -8.50 15.35
CA ARG A 110 -27.26 -7.44 14.52
C ARG A 110 -26.39 -6.53 15.37
N ALA A 111 -25.14 -6.35 14.98
CA ALA A 111 -24.21 -5.47 15.68
C ALA A 111 -24.61 -4.00 15.50
N LYS A 112 -24.35 -3.22 16.53
CA LYS A 112 -24.55 -1.76 16.52
C LYS A 112 -23.19 -1.08 16.34
N VAL A 113 -23.14 -0.03 15.57
CA VAL A 113 -21.98 0.85 15.50
C VAL A 113 -22.03 1.81 16.68
N LYS A 114 -20.93 1.86 17.41
CA LYS A 114 -20.75 2.77 18.55
C LYS A 114 -19.39 3.45 18.45
N GLU A 115 -19.22 4.55 19.17
CA GLU A 115 -17.89 5.13 19.36
C GLU A 115 -16.95 4.05 19.92
N ARG A 116 -15.71 4.04 19.41
CA ARG A 116 -14.74 2.95 19.63
C ARG A 116 -14.56 2.55 21.09
N ASN A 117 -14.41 3.54 21.98
CA ASN A 117 -14.18 3.28 23.40
C ASN A 117 -15.44 2.74 24.09
N LEU A 118 -16.61 3.22 23.72
CA LEU A 118 -17.88 2.72 24.22
C LEU A 118 -18.13 1.28 23.77
N ALA A 119 -17.90 0.96 22.50
CA ALA A 119 -17.99 -0.40 21.97
C ALA A 119 -17.04 -1.35 22.70
N GLN A 120 -15.80 -0.94 22.94
CA GLN A 120 -14.81 -1.72 23.67
C GLN A 120 -15.23 -1.99 25.12
N LYS A 121 -15.74 -0.95 25.80
CA LYS A 121 -16.22 -1.07 27.18
C LYS A 121 -17.40 -2.04 27.26
N GLU A 122 -18.35 -1.96 26.34
CA GLU A 122 -19.52 -2.83 26.29
C GLU A 122 -19.12 -4.29 26.04
N PHE A 123 -18.22 -4.53 25.06
CA PHE A 123 -17.66 -5.86 24.80
C PHE A 123 -16.96 -6.43 26.03
N ASN A 124 -16.08 -5.65 26.68
CA ASN A 124 -15.35 -6.10 27.86
C ASN A 124 -16.27 -6.42 29.03
N THR A 125 -17.35 -5.65 29.21
CA THR A 125 -18.37 -5.90 30.24
C THR A 125 -19.10 -7.20 29.94
N ALA A 126 -19.57 -7.39 28.72
CA ALA A 126 -20.22 -8.62 28.28
C ALA A 126 -19.34 -9.86 28.46
N LYS A 127 -18.05 -9.76 28.01
CA LYS A 127 -17.05 -10.81 28.19
C LYS A 127 -16.90 -11.22 29.66
N LYS A 128 -16.78 -10.26 30.59
CA LYS A 128 -16.65 -10.51 32.03
C LYS A 128 -17.92 -11.09 32.63
N GLN A 129 -19.09 -10.74 32.09
CA GLN A 129 -20.39 -11.29 32.54
C GLN A 129 -20.65 -12.69 31.98
N GLY A 130 -19.72 -13.31 31.24
CA GLY A 130 -19.93 -14.62 30.61
C GLY A 130 -20.91 -14.61 29.44
N LYS A 131 -21.24 -13.45 28.88
CA LYS A 131 -22.07 -13.30 27.68
C LYS A 131 -21.24 -13.51 26.43
N SER A 132 -21.80 -14.19 25.43
CA SER A 132 -21.18 -14.20 24.10
C SER A 132 -21.31 -12.82 23.45
N ALA A 133 -20.22 -12.33 22.91
CA ALA A 133 -20.15 -11.01 22.30
C ALA A 133 -19.14 -10.99 21.18
N SER A 134 -19.32 -10.08 20.21
CA SER A 134 -18.31 -9.82 19.18
C SER A 134 -18.02 -8.32 19.08
N LEU A 135 -16.77 -8.00 18.74
CA LEU A 135 -16.28 -6.63 18.56
C LEU A 135 -15.37 -6.58 17.32
N LEU A 136 -15.77 -5.77 16.33
CA LEU A 136 -14.96 -5.49 15.17
C LEU A 136 -14.36 -4.09 15.24
N LYS A 137 -13.03 -4.01 15.10
CA LYS A 137 -12.28 -2.75 15.13
C LYS A 137 -11.40 -2.60 13.88
N GLN A 138 -11.27 -1.38 13.42
CA GLN A 138 -10.24 -1.03 12.44
C GLN A 138 -8.95 -0.67 13.18
N GLN A 139 -7.88 -1.42 12.95
CA GLN A 139 -6.56 -1.16 13.53
C GLN A 139 -5.71 -0.23 12.64
N ARG A 140 -5.79 -0.46 11.34
CA ARG A 140 -5.24 0.39 10.27
C ARG A 140 -6.23 0.47 9.12
N PRO A 141 -6.07 1.36 8.16
CA PRO A 141 -7.01 1.48 7.03
C PRO A 141 -7.31 0.14 6.31
N ASN A 142 -6.36 -0.79 6.34
CA ASN A 142 -6.47 -2.11 5.70
C ASN A 142 -6.34 -3.30 6.65
N VAL A 143 -6.38 -3.10 7.97
CA VAL A 143 -6.24 -4.18 8.95
C VAL A 143 -7.34 -4.09 10.00
N PHE A 144 -8.04 -5.19 10.17
CA PHE A 144 -9.19 -5.30 11.05
C PHE A 144 -8.95 -6.38 12.10
N SER A 145 -9.50 -6.19 13.28
CA SER A 145 -9.50 -7.21 14.34
C SER A 145 -10.92 -7.56 14.74
N MET A 146 -11.20 -8.87 14.72
CA MET A 146 -12.43 -9.47 15.23
C MET A 146 -12.14 -10.14 16.56
N ASN A 147 -12.90 -9.78 17.59
CA ASN A 147 -12.87 -10.45 18.88
C ASN A 147 -14.23 -11.10 19.12
N VAL A 148 -14.23 -12.38 19.50
CA VAL A 148 -15.43 -13.14 19.83
C VAL A 148 -15.27 -13.71 21.23
N ALA A 149 -16.11 -13.32 22.16
CA ALA A 149 -16.02 -13.72 23.56
C ALA A 149 -16.96 -14.88 23.89
N ASN A 150 -16.52 -15.73 24.80
CA ASN A 150 -17.28 -16.83 25.41
C ASN A 150 -17.89 -17.79 24.38
N ILE A 151 -17.04 -18.36 23.52
CA ILE A 151 -17.37 -19.48 22.62
C ILE A 151 -17.31 -20.74 23.47
N MET A 152 -18.47 -21.33 23.75
CA MET A 152 -18.57 -22.55 24.56
C MET A 152 -18.07 -23.77 23.79
N PRO A 153 -17.63 -24.85 24.47
CA PRO A 153 -17.30 -26.11 23.82
C PRO A 153 -18.42 -26.58 22.88
N LYS A 154 -18.05 -26.99 21.67
CA LYS A 154 -18.94 -27.40 20.57
C LYS A 154 -19.87 -26.33 20.02
N ASP A 155 -19.72 -25.07 20.43
CA ASP A 155 -20.45 -23.97 19.80
C ASP A 155 -20.02 -23.78 18.34
N THR A 156 -21.00 -23.38 17.55
CA THR A 156 -20.78 -22.78 16.22
C THR A 156 -21.23 -21.32 16.26
N VAL A 157 -20.31 -20.44 15.95
CA VAL A 157 -20.53 -18.99 15.83
C VAL A 157 -20.29 -18.57 14.39
N GLU A 158 -21.29 -18.00 13.75
CA GLU A 158 -21.14 -17.40 12.42
C GLU A 158 -21.14 -15.88 12.54
N ILE A 159 -20.17 -15.24 11.88
CA ILE A 159 -20.09 -13.79 11.77
C ILE A 159 -20.20 -13.41 10.30
N GLU A 160 -21.25 -12.67 9.99
CA GLU A 160 -21.42 -12.07 8.67
C GLU A 160 -20.97 -10.61 8.72
N LEU A 161 -20.08 -10.24 7.79
CA LEU A 161 -19.62 -8.87 7.58
C LEU A 161 -20.06 -8.42 6.19
N ARG A 162 -20.49 -7.16 6.08
CA ARG A 162 -20.85 -6.53 4.81
C ARG A 162 -20.03 -5.28 4.59
N TYR A 163 -19.47 -5.16 3.39
CA TYR A 163 -18.83 -3.93 2.96
C TYR A 163 -19.08 -3.66 1.48
N THR A 164 -18.98 -2.41 1.12
CA THR A 164 -19.01 -1.98 -0.29
C THR A 164 -17.69 -1.34 -0.66
N GLU A 165 -17.31 -1.50 -1.93
CA GLU A 165 -16.08 -0.93 -2.47
C GLU A 165 -16.32 -0.36 -3.85
N LEU A 166 -15.68 0.77 -4.14
CA LEU A 166 -15.63 1.35 -5.47
C LEU A 166 -14.40 0.84 -6.21
N LEU A 167 -14.61 0.20 -7.35
CA LEU A 167 -13.55 -0.31 -8.21
C LEU A 167 -13.12 0.80 -9.17
N VAL A 168 -11.86 1.18 -9.09
CA VAL A 168 -11.25 2.20 -9.95
C VAL A 168 -10.31 1.50 -10.92
N PRO A 169 -10.50 1.64 -12.24
CA PRO A 169 -9.65 0.96 -13.20
C PRO A 169 -8.25 1.56 -13.25
N THR A 170 -7.27 0.71 -13.50
CA THR A 170 -5.90 1.07 -13.84
C THR A 170 -5.60 0.52 -15.22
N ASN A 171 -5.20 1.36 -16.17
CA ASN A 171 -4.99 0.98 -17.57
C ASN A 171 -6.23 0.31 -18.23
N GLY A 172 -7.43 0.79 -17.87
CA GLY A 172 -8.69 0.21 -18.34
C GLY A 172 -9.06 -1.14 -17.76
N ILE A 173 -8.26 -1.67 -16.82
CA ILE A 173 -8.51 -2.90 -16.07
C ILE A 173 -9.16 -2.54 -14.74
N TYR A 174 -10.34 -3.04 -14.49
CA TYR A 174 -10.97 -3.06 -13.18
C TYR A 174 -10.41 -4.25 -12.39
N GLU A 175 -9.88 -3.98 -11.23
CA GLU A 175 -9.29 -4.98 -10.34
C GLU A 175 -10.08 -5.04 -9.04
N PHE A 176 -10.66 -6.21 -8.77
CA PHE A 176 -11.20 -6.54 -7.46
C PHE A 176 -10.19 -7.38 -6.70
N ILE A 177 -9.75 -6.92 -5.55
CA ILE A 177 -8.82 -7.64 -4.67
C ILE A 177 -9.52 -7.97 -3.36
N TYR A 178 -9.64 -9.27 -3.05
CA TYR A 178 -9.99 -9.71 -1.72
C TYR A 178 -8.71 -10.17 -1.01
N PRO A 179 -8.16 -9.35 -0.08
CA PRO A 179 -6.95 -9.73 0.63
C PRO A 179 -7.27 -10.80 1.68
N THR A 180 -6.49 -11.88 1.70
CA THR A 180 -6.67 -13.02 2.60
C THR A 180 -5.66 -13.03 3.73
N VAL A 181 -4.49 -12.44 3.53
CA VAL A 181 -3.35 -12.51 4.46
C VAL A 181 -2.82 -11.14 4.85
N VAL A 182 -2.36 -11.04 6.10
CA VAL A 182 -1.59 -9.89 6.58
C VAL A 182 -0.13 -10.28 6.58
N GLY A 183 0.70 -9.58 5.80
CA GLY A 183 2.14 -9.83 5.78
C GLY A 183 2.81 -9.55 7.12
N PRO A 184 3.84 -10.34 7.51
CA PRO A 184 4.62 -10.10 8.72
C PRO A 184 5.22 -8.68 8.73
N ARG A 185 5.20 -8.04 9.90
CA ARG A 185 5.78 -6.71 10.08
C ARG A 185 6.68 -6.68 11.30
N TYR A 186 7.84 -6.06 11.17
CA TYR A 186 8.79 -5.92 12.26
C TYR A 186 8.46 -4.68 13.09
N SER A 187 8.50 -4.82 14.43
CA SER A 187 8.48 -3.71 15.38
C SER A 187 9.80 -3.68 16.13
N SER A 188 10.45 -2.53 16.18
CA SER A 188 11.67 -2.33 16.98
C SER A 188 11.39 -2.06 18.46
N GLN A 189 10.11 -1.95 18.86
CA GLN A 189 9.70 -1.65 20.23
C GLN A 189 9.38 -2.92 21.01
N GLY A 190 9.84 -2.98 22.27
CA GLY A 190 9.55 -4.06 23.19
C GLY A 190 8.06 -4.19 23.53
N GLU A 191 7.68 -5.32 24.13
CA GLU A 191 6.28 -5.67 24.41
C GLU A 191 5.57 -4.68 25.34
N ALA A 192 6.27 -4.12 26.30
CA ALA A 192 5.74 -3.19 27.28
C ALA A 192 5.51 -1.77 26.71
N ASP A 193 6.27 -1.39 25.69
CA ASP A 193 6.31 -0.02 25.16
C ASP A 193 5.54 0.16 23.84
N SER A 194 4.93 -0.93 23.31
CA SER A 194 4.18 -0.84 22.06
C SER A 194 2.82 -0.15 22.29
N PRO A 195 2.48 0.88 21.51
CA PRO A 195 1.16 1.50 21.55
C PRO A 195 0.05 0.45 21.39
N GLU A 196 -1.11 0.68 22.01
CA GLU A 196 -2.26 -0.23 21.92
C GLU A 196 -2.68 -0.50 20.46
N THR A 197 -2.45 0.47 19.58
CA THR A 197 -2.67 0.39 18.13
C THR A 197 -1.78 -0.63 17.42
N ASP A 198 -0.66 -1.01 18.01
CA ASP A 198 0.33 -1.90 17.39
C ASP A 198 0.39 -3.30 18.04
N ARG A 199 -0.42 -3.55 19.07
CA ARG A 199 -0.53 -4.88 19.73
C ARG A 199 -1.00 -6.00 18.80
N TRP A 200 -1.73 -5.67 17.74
CA TRP A 200 -2.14 -6.64 16.70
C TRP A 200 -0.96 -7.23 15.91
N LEU A 201 0.21 -6.59 15.93
CA LEU A 201 1.43 -7.09 15.31
C LEU A 201 1.95 -8.40 15.96
N LYS A 202 1.44 -8.76 17.13
CA LYS A 202 1.83 -9.95 17.90
C LYS A 202 1.03 -11.20 17.56
N ASN A 203 0.22 -11.18 16.49
CA ASN A 203 -0.55 -12.34 16.11
C ASN A 203 0.39 -13.47 15.63
N PRO A 204 0.20 -14.72 16.08
CA PRO A 204 1.05 -15.83 15.66
C PRO A 204 0.88 -16.18 14.19
N TYR A 205 1.92 -16.74 13.58
CA TYR A 205 1.91 -17.24 12.20
C TYR A 205 2.13 -18.75 12.17
N LEU A 206 1.56 -19.40 11.16
CA LEU A 206 1.87 -20.81 10.84
C LEU A 206 3.26 -20.89 10.19
N ALA A 207 3.91 -22.04 10.33
CA ALA A 207 5.17 -22.30 9.65
C ALA A 207 5.00 -22.30 8.12
N GLU A 208 6.07 -21.97 7.40
CA GLU A 208 6.12 -22.06 5.93
C GLU A 208 5.68 -23.42 5.44
N GLY A 209 4.83 -23.47 4.42
CA GLY A 209 4.30 -24.72 3.86
C GLY A 209 3.19 -25.39 4.67
N SER A 210 2.84 -24.87 5.86
CA SER A 210 1.69 -25.36 6.61
C SER A 210 0.41 -24.97 5.90
N ALA A 211 -0.50 -25.93 5.72
CA ALA A 211 -1.84 -25.61 5.20
C ALA A 211 -2.56 -24.66 6.15
N PRO A 212 -3.24 -23.61 5.65
CA PRO A 212 -4.14 -22.81 6.47
C PRO A 212 -5.12 -23.76 7.17
N GLY A 213 -5.22 -23.66 8.49
CA GLY A 213 -6.20 -24.45 9.26
C GLY A 213 -7.66 -24.06 9.00
N THR A 214 -7.89 -23.20 7.99
CA THR A 214 -9.19 -22.64 7.61
C THR A 214 -9.49 -22.92 6.15
N GLU A 215 -10.76 -23.25 5.87
CA GLU A 215 -11.25 -23.30 4.49
C GLU A 215 -11.55 -21.88 4.00
N PHE A 216 -11.20 -21.60 2.76
CA PHE A 216 -11.51 -20.36 2.06
C PHE A 216 -12.29 -20.64 0.78
N ASN A 217 -13.35 -19.88 0.54
CA ASN A 217 -14.13 -19.95 -0.69
C ASN A 217 -14.65 -18.57 -1.07
N ILE A 218 -14.61 -18.25 -2.37
CA ILE A 218 -15.16 -17.02 -2.91
C ILE A 218 -15.97 -17.29 -4.16
N ALA A 219 -17.13 -16.65 -4.25
CA ALA A 219 -18.02 -16.68 -5.39
C ALA A 219 -18.36 -15.23 -5.78
N LEU A 220 -18.28 -14.93 -7.07
CA LEU A 220 -18.55 -13.59 -7.58
C LEU A 220 -19.59 -13.64 -8.70
N SER A 221 -20.39 -12.56 -8.81
CA SER A 221 -21.18 -12.22 -9.97
C SER A 221 -20.84 -10.80 -10.42
N ILE A 222 -20.68 -10.62 -11.74
CA ILE A 222 -20.42 -9.32 -12.36
C ILE A 222 -21.60 -9.00 -13.27
N SER A 223 -22.18 -7.81 -13.11
CA SER A 223 -23.21 -7.25 -13.96
C SER A 223 -22.87 -5.80 -14.26
N THR A 224 -22.48 -5.50 -15.49
CA THR A 224 -21.86 -4.19 -15.80
C THR A 224 -22.75 -3.26 -16.63
N GLY A 225 -23.86 -3.76 -17.19
CA GLY A 225 -24.68 -2.97 -18.12
C GLY A 225 -23.99 -2.66 -19.46
N ILE A 226 -22.66 -2.70 -19.51
CA ILE A 226 -21.79 -2.57 -20.67
C ILE A 226 -21.15 -3.94 -20.92
N PRO A 227 -20.95 -4.39 -22.18
CA PRO A 227 -20.32 -5.67 -22.44
C PRO A 227 -18.93 -5.77 -21.78
N LEU A 228 -18.66 -6.94 -21.19
CA LEU A 228 -17.36 -7.32 -20.66
C LEU A 228 -16.48 -7.78 -21.83
N GLN A 229 -15.26 -7.28 -21.90
CA GLN A 229 -14.27 -7.68 -22.90
C GLN A 229 -13.44 -8.87 -22.41
N GLU A 230 -13.06 -8.83 -21.14
CA GLU A 230 -12.17 -9.82 -20.52
C GLU A 230 -12.53 -9.98 -19.05
N VAL A 231 -12.50 -11.22 -18.55
CA VAL A 231 -12.61 -11.54 -17.12
C VAL A 231 -11.56 -12.62 -16.82
N VAL A 232 -10.60 -12.32 -15.95
CA VAL A 232 -9.47 -13.21 -15.62
C VAL A 232 -9.18 -13.17 -14.12
N CYS A 233 -8.93 -14.34 -13.54
CA CYS A 233 -8.42 -14.49 -12.17
C CYS A 233 -6.95 -14.93 -12.21
N PRO A 234 -5.96 -14.03 -12.05
CA PRO A 234 -4.55 -14.40 -12.13
C PRO A 234 -4.02 -15.08 -10.86
N SER A 235 -4.76 -15.06 -9.76
CA SER A 235 -4.28 -15.50 -8.45
C SER A 235 -4.73 -16.91 -8.07
N HIS A 236 -5.90 -17.35 -8.55
CA HIS A 236 -6.53 -18.62 -8.21
C HIS A 236 -7.12 -19.29 -9.43
N GLU A 237 -7.26 -20.61 -9.39
CA GLU A 237 -8.04 -21.35 -10.39
C GLU A 237 -9.52 -21.06 -10.17
N THR A 238 -10.23 -20.71 -11.24
CA THR A 238 -11.65 -20.34 -11.20
C THR A 238 -12.42 -20.91 -12.40
N GLU A 239 -13.69 -21.21 -12.18
CA GLU A 239 -14.66 -21.54 -13.21
C GLU A 239 -15.45 -20.28 -13.55
N ILE A 240 -15.36 -19.81 -14.80
CA ILE A 240 -16.04 -18.61 -15.28
C ILE A 240 -17.17 -19.03 -16.22
N SER A 241 -18.40 -18.69 -15.86
CA SER A 241 -19.60 -18.92 -16.69
C SER A 241 -20.24 -17.61 -17.10
N TRP A 242 -20.66 -17.52 -18.37
CA TRP A 242 -21.25 -16.33 -18.96
C TRP A 242 -22.75 -16.47 -19.08
N GLU A 243 -23.53 -15.60 -18.46
CA GLU A 243 -24.98 -15.53 -18.61
C GLU A 243 -25.37 -14.62 -19.79
N SER A 244 -24.55 -13.59 -20.04
CA SER A 244 -24.69 -12.69 -21.19
C SER A 244 -23.34 -12.02 -21.49
N LYS A 245 -23.29 -11.14 -22.49
CA LYS A 245 -22.09 -10.35 -22.80
C LYS A 245 -21.67 -9.39 -21.64
N SER A 246 -22.60 -9.06 -20.75
CA SER A 246 -22.36 -8.12 -19.63
C SER A 246 -22.53 -8.77 -18.26
N VAL A 247 -22.80 -10.08 -18.20
CA VAL A 247 -23.01 -10.80 -16.94
C VAL A 247 -22.17 -12.07 -16.92
N ALA A 248 -21.31 -12.19 -15.92
CA ALA A 248 -20.48 -13.36 -15.70
C ALA A 248 -20.54 -13.81 -14.23
N ARG A 249 -20.48 -15.13 -14.00
CA ARG A 249 -20.30 -15.73 -12.68
C ARG A 249 -18.93 -16.39 -12.58
N ILE A 250 -18.28 -16.20 -11.46
CA ILE A 250 -16.96 -16.71 -11.17
C ILE A 250 -17.02 -17.51 -9.88
N LEU A 251 -16.64 -18.76 -9.95
CA LEU A 251 -16.55 -19.66 -8.80
C LEU A 251 -15.11 -20.10 -8.61
N MET A 252 -14.63 -20.12 -7.40
CA MET A 252 -13.30 -20.66 -7.08
C MET A 252 -13.31 -22.18 -7.27
N ALA A 253 -12.27 -22.73 -7.90
CA ALA A 253 -12.14 -24.17 -8.12
C ALA A 253 -12.03 -24.93 -6.78
N LYS A 254 -12.52 -26.16 -6.74
CA LYS A 254 -12.48 -26.98 -5.52
C LYS A 254 -11.04 -27.32 -5.06
N SER A 255 -10.08 -27.32 -5.98
CA SER A 255 -8.63 -27.47 -5.72
C SER A 255 -8.08 -26.38 -4.81
N GLU A 256 -8.68 -25.19 -4.79
CA GLU A 256 -8.24 -23.99 -4.08
C GLU A 256 -8.83 -23.84 -2.67
N LYS A 257 -9.49 -24.86 -2.13
CA LYS A 257 -10.20 -24.83 -0.84
C LYS A 257 -9.34 -24.35 0.34
N SER A 258 -8.02 -24.52 0.29
CA SER A 258 -7.06 -24.12 1.32
C SER A 258 -6.16 -22.97 0.88
N ALA A 259 -6.51 -22.25 -0.18
CA ALA A 259 -5.68 -21.22 -0.80
C ALA A 259 -5.87 -19.81 -0.17
N GLY A 260 -6.32 -19.72 1.08
CA GLY A 260 -6.40 -18.47 1.85
C GLY A 260 -5.04 -17.90 2.30
N ASN A 261 -3.95 -18.24 1.63
CA ASN A 261 -2.58 -17.76 1.90
C ASN A 261 -2.06 -16.75 0.87
N ARG A 262 -2.90 -16.34 -0.07
CA ARG A 262 -2.62 -15.29 -1.07
C ARG A 262 -3.90 -14.55 -1.44
N ASP A 263 -3.76 -13.29 -1.81
CA ASP A 263 -4.90 -12.46 -2.18
C ASP A 263 -5.63 -13.01 -3.40
N PHE A 264 -6.97 -13.00 -3.34
CA PHE A 264 -7.79 -13.30 -4.51
C PHE A 264 -7.89 -12.04 -5.37
N ILE A 265 -7.51 -12.14 -6.64
CA ILE A 265 -7.47 -11.04 -7.61
C ILE A 265 -8.33 -11.41 -8.80
N LEU A 266 -9.31 -10.56 -9.11
CA LEU A 266 -10.12 -10.67 -10.31
C LEU A 266 -9.97 -9.41 -11.15
N ASN A 267 -9.60 -9.58 -12.42
CA ASN A 267 -9.44 -8.51 -13.38
C ASN A 267 -10.56 -8.59 -14.43
N TYR A 268 -11.17 -7.46 -14.77
CA TYR A 268 -12.09 -7.38 -15.89
C TYR A 268 -11.94 -6.08 -16.67
N ARG A 269 -12.33 -6.11 -17.95
CA ARG A 269 -12.37 -4.95 -18.85
C ARG A 269 -13.77 -4.73 -19.37
N LEU A 270 -14.14 -3.46 -19.57
CA LEU A 270 -15.35 -3.05 -20.24
C LEU A 270 -15.04 -2.61 -21.67
N THR A 271 -15.93 -2.92 -22.62
CA THR A 271 -15.78 -2.44 -24.00
C THR A 271 -16.18 -0.98 -24.12
N GLY A 272 -15.42 -0.18 -24.87
CA GLY A 272 -15.81 1.22 -25.14
C GLY A 272 -14.74 2.01 -25.87
N ASN A 273 -15.10 2.60 -27.03
CA ASN A 273 -14.19 3.41 -27.88
C ASN A 273 -14.43 4.92 -27.79
N THR A 274 -15.38 5.35 -26.96
CA THR A 274 -15.73 6.77 -26.76
C THR A 274 -15.80 7.05 -25.26
N ILE A 275 -15.77 8.34 -24.88
CA ILE A 275 -16.04 8.74 -23.50
C ILE A 275 -17.44 8.25 -23.15
N GLN A 276 -17.54 7.49 -22.07
CA GLN A 276 -18.81 7.00 -21.54
C GLN A 276 -19.09 7.68 -20.20
N SER A 277 -20.31 8.07 -20.00
CA SER A 277 -20.75 8.64 -18.74
C SER A 277 -22.09 8.02 -18.34
N GLY A 278 -22.26 7.86 -17.02
CA GLY A 278 -23.46 7.26 -16.46
C GLY A 278 -23.86 7.95 -15.16
N LEU A 279 -25.17 8.00 -14.91
CA LEU A 279 -25.74 8.50 -13.67
C LEU A 279 -26.44 7.36 -12.95
N MET A 280 -26.06 7.11 -11.69
CA MET A 280 -26.72 6.16 -10.80
C MET A 280 -27.43 6.92 -9.70
N LEU A 281 -28.66 6.56 -9.37
CA LEU A 281 -29.47 7.16 -8.33
C LEU A 281 -29.91 6.10 -7.31
N TYR A 282 -29.92 6.52 -6.03
CA TYR A 282 -30.47 5.76 -4.91
C TYR A 282 -31.33 6.67 -4.04
N SER A 283 -32.59 6.32 -3.83
CA SER A 283 -33.50 7.04 -2.93
C SER A 283 -33.61 6.27 -1.61
N GLY A 284 -33.00 6.83 -0.55
CA GLY A 284 -33.10 6.27 0.81
C GLY A 284 -34.26 6.89 1.59
N GLU A 285 -34.48 6.39 2.82
CA GLU A 285 -35.53 6.87 3.71
C GLU A 285 -35.30 8.34 4.13
N ASP A 286 -34.06 8.68 4.52
CA ASP A 286 -33.70 10.02 5.04
C ASP A 286 -33.00 10.88 3.98
N GLU A 287 -32.18 10.29 3.14
CA GLU A 287 -31.32 11.00 2.19
C GLU A 287 -31.22 10.23 0.87
N ASN A 288 -31.07 10.97 -0.22
CA ASN A 288 -30.90 10.40 -1.56
C ASN A 288 -29.47 10.63 -2.05
N PHE A 289 -28.90 9.66 -2.78
CA PHE A 289 -27.52 9.64 -3.21
C PHE A 289 -27.38 9.40 -4.71
N PHE A 290 -26.44 10.05 -5.36
CA PHE A 290 -26.10 9.80 -6.75
C PHE A 290 -24.60 9.62 -6.96
N LEU A 291 -24.26 8.93 -8.03
CA LEU A 291 -22.93 8.84 -8.60
C LEU A 291 -23.00 9.22 -10.08
N LEU A 292 -22.25 10.24 -10.47
CA LEU A 292 -21.94 10.55 -11.85
C LEU A 292 -20.56 9.95 -12.15
N LEU A 293 -20.51 9.02 -13.11
CA LEU A 293 -19.29 8.37 -13.59
C LEU A 293 -18.98 8.88 -15.00
N VAL A 294 -17.75 9.33 -15.22
CA VAL A 294 -17.21 9.67 -16.54
C VAL A 294 -16.01 8.81 -16.82
N GLN A 295 -16.13 7.89 -17.77
CA GLN A 295 -15.09 6.93 -18.12
C GLN A 295 -14.39 7.35 -19.42
N PRO A 296 -13.04 7.35 -19.45
CA PRO A 296 -12.31 7.61 -20.69
C PRO A 296 -12.50 6.47 -21.70
N PRO A 297 -12.26 6.74 -23.01
CA PRO A 297 -12.27 5.69 -24.02
C PRO A 297 -11.11 4.72 -23.80
N GLU A 298 -11.27 3.48 -24.25
CA GLU A 298 -10.22 2.44 -24.17
C GLU A 298 -8.93 2.85 -24.90
N GLN A 299 -9.10 3.50 -26.06
CA GLN A 299 -7.99 4.02 -26.85
C GLN A 299 -8.16 5.52 -27.10
N VAL A 300 -7.17 6.30 -26.73
CA VAL A 300 -7.13 7.74 -26.96
C VAL A 300 -6.31 8.02 -28.22
N ARG A 301 -6.95 8.62 -29.22
CA ARG A 301 -6.26 9.04 -30.42
C ARG A 301 -5.43 10.29 -30.15
N PRO A 302 -4.26 10.47 -30.75
CA PRO A 302 -3.41 11.68 -30.56
C PRO A 302 -4.16 13.00 -30.84
N ALA A 303 -5.12 13.00 -31.76
CA ALA A 303 -5.94 14.16 -32.09
C ALA A 303 -6.95 14.52 -30.97
N ASP A 304 -7.31 13.59 -30.12
CA ASP A 304 -8.26 13.79 -29.01
C ASP A 304 -7.57 14.34 -27.75
N ILE A 305 -6.24 14.48 -27.78
CA ILE A 305 -5.45 14.97 -26.64
C ILE A 305 -5.31 16.49 -26.74
N PRO A 306 -5.89 17.27 -25.79
CA PRO A 306 -5.70 18.72 -25.77
C PRO A 306 -4.25 19.11 -25.57
N PRO A 307 -3.85 20.34 -25.90
CA PRO A 307 -2.52 20.87 -25.60
C PRO A 307 -2.23 20.82 -24.10
N ARG A 308 -0.98 20.55 -23.72
CA ARG A 308 -0.58 20.33 -22.32
C ARG A 308 0.44 21.35 -21.87
N GLU A 309 0.34 21.74 -20.62
CA GLU A 309 1.31 22.57 -19.93
C GLU A 309 1.87 21.80 -18.72
N TYR A 310 3.19 21.69 -18.65
CA TYR A 310 3.90 21.01 -17.55
C TYR A 310 4.68 22.02 -16.72
N ILE A 311 4.51 22.00 -15.41
CA ILE A 311 5.32 22.76 -14.46
C ILE A 311 6.07 21.76 -13.58
N PHE A 312 7.38 21.67 -13.77
CA PHE A 312 8.25 20.80 -12.99
C PHE A 312 8.72 21.55 -11.74
N VAL A 313 8.24 21.15 -10.56
CA VAL A 313 8.62 21.69 -9.25
C VAL A 313 9.65 20.74 -8.65
N VAL A 314 10.92 21.16 -8.65
CA VAL A 314 12.06 20.30 -8.39
C VAL A 314 12.79 20.72 -7.13
N ASP A 315 12.86 19.78 -6.20
CA ASP A 315 13.64 19.92 -4.97
C ASP A 315 15.14 19.85 -5.28
N ILE A 316 15.86 20.88 -4.85
CA ILE A 316 17.31 20.95 -4.91
C ILE A 316 17.90 21.23 -3.52
N SER A 317 17.19 20.86 -2.45
CA SER A 317 17.62 21.01 -1.05
C SER A 317 18.81 20.12 -0.70
N GLY A 318 19.32 20.28 0.51
CA GLY A 318 20.49 19.54 0.99
C GLY A 318 20.28 18.03 1.05
N SER A 319 19.07 17.55 1.39
CA SER A 319 18.71 16.12 1.42
C SER A 319 18.72 15.46 0.03
N MET A 320 18.45 16.24 -1.00
CA MET A 320 18.52 15.78 -2.40
C MET A 320 19.95 15.54 -2.90
N ASN A 321 21.00 15.96 -2.17
CA ASN A 321 22.37 15.81 -2.65
C ASN A 321 22.74 14.34 -2.93
N GLY A 322 23.55 14.12 -3.94
CA GLY A 322 24.02 12.78 -4.34
C GLY A 322 23.02 12.00 -5.18
N PHE A 323 22.60 10.82 -4.72
CA PHE A 323 21.72 9.90 -5.45
C PHE A 323 20.35 10.49 -5.81
N PRO A 324 19.59 11.14 -4.88
CA PRO A 324 18.26 11.63 -5.23
C PRO A 324 18.31 12.66 -6.37
N LEU A 325 19.18 13.65 -6.28
CA LEU A 325 19.30 14.69 -7.31
C LEU A 325 19.81 14.15 -8.66
N LYS A 326 20.76 13.19 -8.66
CA LYS A 326 21.21 12.52 -9.89
C LYS A 326 20.07 11.78 -10.58
N THR A 327 19.21 11.14 -9.79
CA THR A 327 18.04 10.41 -10.29
C THR A 327 16.96 11.36 -10.77
N ALA A 328 16.66 12.45 -10.03
CA ALA A 328 15.75 13.51 -10.46
C ALA A 328 16.18 14.13 -11.80
N LYS A 329 17.47 14.40 -11.98
CA LYS A 329 18.03 14.90 -13.26
C LYS A 329 17.78 13.93 -14.41
N LYS A 330 17.99 12.62 -14.21
CA LYS A 330 17.71 11.59 -15.24
C LYS A 330 16.23 11.51 -15.56
N LEU A 331 15.36 11.53 -14.53
CA LEU A 331 13.91 11.55 -14.68
C LEU A 331 13.46 12.77 -15.49
N LEU A 332 13.89 13.97 -15.12
CA LEU A 332 13.55 15.22 -15.79
C LEU A 332 14.06 15.26 -17.24
N LYS A 333 15.27 14.79 -17.50
CA LYS A 333 15.79 14.67 -18.88
C LYS A 333 14.89 13.79 -19.74
N ASN A 334 14.43 12.67 -19.20
CA ASN A 334 13.50 11.80 -19.89
C ASN A 334 12.14 12.49 -20.12
N LEU A 335 11.54 13.08 -19.08
CA LEU A 335 10.22 13.70 -19.17
C LEU A 335 10.23 14.92 -20.12
N ILE A 336 11.15 15.85 -19.93
CA ILE A 336 11.25 17.09 -20.72
C ILE A 336 11.63 16.78 -22.16
N GLY A 337 12.51 15.77 -22.38
CA GLY A 337 12.94 15.35 -23.72
C GLY A 337 11.84 14.71 -24.57
N HIS A 338 10.74 14.26 -23.96
CA HIS A 338 9.60 13.66 -24.65
C HIS A 338 8.37 14.59 -24.75
N LEU A 339 8.51 15.87 -24.42
CA LEU A 339 7.45 16.84 -24.63
C LEU A 339 7.20 17.04 -26.14
N ARG A 340 5.92 17.16 -26.50
CA ARG A 340 5.51 17.46 -27.89
C ARG A 340 5.76 18.92 -28.21
N ALA A 341 5.97 19.24 -29.47
CA ALA A 341 6.13 20.63 -29.93
C ALA A 341 4.90 21.52 -29.58
N SER A 342 3.72 20.91 -29.46
CA SER A 342 2.49 21.56 -29.02
C SER A 342 2.40 21.81 -27.52
N ASP A 343 3.27 21.21 -26.71
CA ASP A 343 3.25 21.36 -25.26
C ASP A 343 3.98 22.65 -24.84
N LYS A 344 3.60 23.18 -23.67
CA LYS A 344 4.34 24.24 -22.96
C LYS A 344 4.88 23.69 -21.65
N PHE A 345 5.97 24.29 -21.15
CA PHE A 345 6.50 23.88 -19.85
C PHE A 345 7.24 25.00 -19.11
N ASN A 346 7.39 24.82 -17.81
CA ASN A 346 8.25 25.63 -16.95
C ASN A 346 8.96 24.76 -15.92
N VAL A 347 10.00 25.30 -15.29
CA VAL A 347 10.75 24.63 -14.21
C VAL A 347 10.81 25.59 -13.02
N VAL A 348 10.39 25.12 -11.87
CA VAL A 348 10.50 25.81 -10.57
C VAL A 348 11.48 25.00 -9.72
N LEU A 349 12.67 25.53 -9.50
CA LEU A 349 13.65 24.94 -8.58
C LEU A 349 13.39 25.50 -7.18
N PHE A 350 13.45 24.65 -6.16
CA PHE A 350 13.30 25.12 -4.79
C PHE A 350 14.26 24.42 -3.80
N ALA A 351 14.63 25.20 -2.79
CA ALA A 351 15.35 24.79 -1.59
C ALA A 351 14.86 25.67 -0.42
N GLY A 352 15.71 26.44 0.24
CA GLY A 352 15.31 27.50 1.17
C GLY A 352 14.66 28.73 0.51
N GLY A 353 14.50 28.71 -0.81
CA GLY A 353 13.80 29.68 -1.64
C GLY A 353 13.43 29.05 -2.98
N SER A 354 12.76 29.78 -3.87
CA SER A 354 12.35 29.24 -5.17
C SER A 354 12.74 30.13 -6.35
N LYS A 355 13.20 29.48 -7.43
CA LYS A 355 13.59 30.12 -8.69
C LYS A 355 12.79 29.54 -9.85
N VAL A 356 12.18 30.40 -10.65
CA VAL A 356 11.41 30.00 -11.84
C VAL A 356 12.29 30.17 -13.07
N MET A 357 12.20 29.25 -14.01
CA MET A 357 12.98 29.29 -15.27
C MET A 357 12.55 30.48 -16.15
N ALA A 358 11.24 30.70 -16.25
CA ALA A 358 10.67 31.77 -17.07
C ALA A 358 9.40 32.33 -16.40
N PRO A 359 9.04 33.62 -16.60
CA PRO A 359 7.87 34.23 -15.96
C PRO A 359 6.54 33.62 -16.38
N ALA A 360 6.49 32.91 -17.51
CA ALA A 360 5.37 32.11 -17.99
C ALA A 360 5.91 30.83 -18.61
N SER A 361 5.07 29.80 -18.80
CA SER A 361 5.45 28.57 -19.45
C SER A 361 5.82 28.82 -20.91
N VAL A 362 6.93 28.22 -21.35
CA VAL A 362 7.48 28.38 -22.69
C VAL A 362 7.15 27.18 -23.58
N PRO A 363 7.04 27.36 -24.92
CA PRO A 363 6.87 26.23 -25.84
C PRO A 363 7.97 25.20 -25.71
N ALA A 364 7.66 23.92 -25.87
CA ALA A 364 8.61 22.79 -25.80
C ALA A 364 9.48 22.71 -27.08
N SER A 365 10.12 23.82 -27.44
CA SER A 365 11.09 23.88 -28.52
C SER A 365 12.45 23.29 -28.09
N GLY A 366 13.24 22.79 -29.03
CA GLY A 366 14.57 22.26 -28.74
C GLY A 366 15.47 23.25 -27.98
N LYS A 367 15.39 24.57 -28.28
CA LYS A 367 16.12 25.62 -27.58
C LYS A 367 15.69 25.71 -26.09
N ASN A 368 14.39 25.72 -25.82
CA ASN A 368 13.86 25.83 -24.46
C ASN A 368 14.13 24.55 -23.66
N ILE A 369 13.98 23.38 -24.27
CA ILE A 369 14.35 22.08 -23.68
C ILE A 369 15.82 22.06 -23.25
N LEU A 370 16.72 22.43 -24.15
CA LEU A 370 18.16 22.51 -23.85
C LEU A 370 18.47 23.51 -22.73
N SER A 371 17.78 24.66 -22.69
CA SER A 371 17.92 25.65 -21.63
C SER A 371 17.50 25.10 -20.26
N ALA A 372 16.35 24.41 -20.19
CA ALA A 372 15.86 23.76 -18.98
C ALA A 372 16.84 22.66 -18.48
N LEU A 373 17.32 21.82 -19.40
CA LEU A 373 18.25 20.75 -19.04
C LEU A 373 19.57 21.31 -18.49
N ARG A 374 20.10 22.40 -19.09
CA ARG A 374 21.29 23.09 -18.56
C ARG A 374 21.03 23.70 -17.19
N LEU A 375 19.83 24.30 -16.97
CA LEU A 375 19.46 24.85 -15.68
C LEU A 375 19.45 23.75 -14.59
N ILE A 376 18.86 22.59 -14.88
CA ILE A 376 18.78 21.44 -13.97
C ILE A 376 20.17 20.83 -13.74
N ASP A 377 20.99 20.66 -14.78
CA ASP A 377 22.31 20.04 -14.66
C ASP A 377 23.27 20.81 -13.76
N ARG A 378 23.14 22.14 -13.71
CA ARG A 378 23.98 23.02 -12.88
C ARG A 378 23.69 22.91 -11.38
N GLN A 379 22.57 22.28 -10.97
CA GLN A 379 22.21 22.18 -9.56
C GLN A 379 23.09 21.15 -8.84
N GLN A 380 23.52 21.47 -7.63
CA GLN A 380 24.39 20.59 -6.80
C GLN A 380 23.69 20.10 -5.52
N GLY A 381 22.56 20.68 -5.18
CA GLY A 381 21.83 20.40 -3.92
C GLY A 381 22.38 21.23 -2.76
N GLY A 382 21.48 21.82 -1.98
CA GLY A 382 21.83 22.60 -0.80
C GLY A 382 20.68 23.49 -0.33
N GLY A 383 20.75 23.95 0.94
CA GLY A 383 19.72 24.75 1.58
C GLY A 383 18.58 23.96 2.20
N GLY A 384 17.57 24.66 2.69
CA GLY A 384 16.34 24.10 3.30
C GLY A 384 15.37 23.58 2.26
N THR A 385 14.11 23.25 2.67
CA THR A 385 13.08 22.64 1.80
C THR A 385 11.75 23.39 1.98
N GLU A 386 11.50 24.41 1.16
CA GLU A 386 10.32 25.29 1.23
C GLU A 386 9.30 24.94 0.13
N LEU A 387 8.76 23.69 0.17
CA LEU A 387 7.85 23.17 -0.85
C LEU A 387 6.54 23.98 -0.95
N SER A 388 5.93 24.40 0.19
CA SER A 388 4.67 25.14 0.18
C SER A 388 4.81 26.46 -0.59
N SER A 389 5.90 27.18 -0.38
CA SER A 389 6.22 28.42 -1.10
C SER A 389 6.43 28.17 -2.59
N ALA A 390 7.16 27.12 -2.94
CA ALA A 390 7.43 26.74 -4.34
C ALA A 390 6.13 26.36 -5.08
N LEU A 391 5.24 25.62 -4.42
CA LEU A 391 3.95 25.23 -4.98
C LEU A 391 3.04 26.45 -5.19
N LYS A 392 2.95 27.36 -4.21
CA LYS A 392 2.24 28.65 -4.38
C LYS A 392 2.74 29.41 -5.60
N LYS A 393 4.07 29.46 -5.78
CA LYS A 393 4.68 30.13 -6.93
C LYS A 393 4.37 29.42 -8.25
N ALA A 394 4.39 28.09 -8.30
CA ALA A 394 3.99 27.31 -9.47
C ALA A 394 2.51 27.54 -9.84
N LEU A 395 1.62 27.57 -8.84
CA LEU A 395 0.20 27.83 -9.02
C LEU A 395 -0.11 29.26 -9.47
N SER A 396 0.72 30.25 -9.10
CA SER A 396 0.56 31.65 -9.47
C SER A 396 1.07 32.00 -10.89
N LEU A 397 1.74 31.04 -11.56
CA LEU A 397 2.18 31.29 -12.95
C LEU A 397 0.96 31.54 -13.88
N PRO A 398 1.10 32.44 -14.85
CA PRO A 398 0.02 32.67 -15.82
C PRO A 398 -0.45 31.37 -16.45
N LYS A 399 -1.76 31.11 -16.45
CA LYS A 399 -2.39 29.94 -17.03
C LYS A 399 -3.01 30.28 -18.36
N ASP A 400 -2.75 29.45 -19.36
CA ASP A 400 -3.45 29.48 -20.65
C ASP A 400 -4.57 28.44 -20.58
N GLU A 401 -5.82 28.85 -20.61
CA GLU A 401 -6.98 27.98 -20.46
C GLU A 401 -7.15 27.00 -21.62
N ALA A 402 -6.45 27.20 -22.74
CA ALA A 402 -6.41 26.24 -23.84
C ALA A 402 -5.52 25.00 -23.52
N TYR A 403 -4.76 25.04 -22.42
CA TYR A 403 -3.84 23.96 -22.04
C TYR A 403 -4.29 23.25 -20.77
N SER A 404 -4.22 21.91 -20.77
CA SER A 404 -4.31 21.13 -19.54
C SER A 404 -3.03 21.31 -18.74
N ARG A 405 -3.12 21.94 -17.56
CA ARG A 405 -1.97 22.20 -16.69
C ARG A 405 -1.70 21.01 -15.75
N THR A 406 -0.47 20.54 -15.77
CA THR A 406 0.03 19.50 -14.87
C THR A 406 1.24 20.02 -14.11
N ILE A 407 1.18 20.01 -12.78
CA ILE A 407 2.30 20.27 -11.89
C ILE A 407 2.88 18.94 -11.44
N LEU A 408 4.19 18.75 -11.65
CA LEU A 408 4.93 17.59 -11.21
C LEU A 408 5.92 17.99 -10.13
N ILE A 409 5.69 17.51 -8.90
CA ILE A 409 6.54 17.76 -7.73
C ILE A 409 7.54 16.61 -7.61
N ILE A 410 8.83 16.93 -7.55
CA ILE A 410 9.94 15.96 -7.40
C ILE A 410 10.72 16.33 -6.14
N THR A 411 10.68 15.45 -5.11
CA THR A 411 11.30 15.68 -3.80
C THR A 411 11.62 14.37 -3.10
N ASP A 412 12.50 14.36 -2.10
CA ASP A 412 12.63 13.24 -1.16
C ASP A 412 11.65 13.33 0.03
N GLY A 413 10.96 14.47 0.18
CA GLY A 413 9.83 14.64 1.07
C GLY A 413 10.14 15.10 2.50
N TYR A 414 11.33 15.57 2.80
CA TYR A 414 11.65 16.09 4.14
C TYR A 414 11.22 17.55 4.29
N ILE A 415 9.94 17.76 4.62
CA ILE A 415 9.36 19.09 4.89
C ILE A 415 8.59 19.09 6.21
N SER A 416 8.33 20.28 6.77
CA SER A 416 7.62 20.46 8.05
C SER A 416 6.16 20.89 7.91
N ALA A 417 5.67 21.16 6.69
CA ALA A 417 4.36 21.76 6.43
C ALA A 417 3.53 20.93 5.42
N GLU A 418 3.43 19.61 5.62
CA GLU A 418 2.73 18.70 4.69
C GLU A 418 1.26 19.09 4.49
N LYS A 419 0.56 19.50 5.55
CA LYS A 419 -0.88 19.86 5.50
C LYS A 419 -1.16 21.02 4.57
N ASP A 420 -0.33 22.08 4.62
CA ASP A 420 -0.49 23.26 3.76
C ASP A 420 -0.36 22.86 2.29
N VAL A 421 0.55 21.93 1.98
CA VAL A 421 0.74 21.43 0.62
C VAL A 421 -0.50 20.66 0.15
N PHE A 422 -1.05 19.76 0.98
CA PHE A 422 -2.26 19.02 0.63
C PHE A 422 -3.46 19.94 0.40
N HIS A 423 -3.65 20.92 1.27
CA HIS A 423 -4.72 21.91 1.16
C HIS A 423 -4.59 22.75 -0.12
N LEU A 424 -3.38 23.22 -0.43
CA LEU A 424 -3.11 23.96 -1.67
C LEU A 424 -3.44 23.13 -2.92
N ILE A 425 -3.08 21.84 -2.92
CA ILE A 425 -3.39 20.94 -4.02
C ILE A 425 -4.91 20.82 -4.19
N GLN A 426 -5.64 20.53 -3.11
CA GLN A 426 -7.09 20.34 -3.15
C GLN A 426 -7.85 21.57 -3.64
N GLN A 427 -7.45 22.76 -3.19
CA GLN A 427 -8.09 24.01 -3.60
C GLN A 427 -7.90 24.35 -5.09
N ASN A 428 -6.95 23.70 -5.77
CA ASN A 428 -6.59 23.99 -7.15
C ASN A 428 -6.85 22.84 -8.13
N LEU A 429 -7.54 21.78 -7.70
CA LEU A 429 -7.79 20.56 -8.53
C LEU A 429 -8.57 20.87 -9.81
N ASN A 430 -9.47 21.81 -9.78
CA ASN A 430 -10.26 22.23 -10.95
C ASN A 430 -9.47 23.05 -11.99
N ARG A 431 -8.25 23.46 -11.64
CA ARG A 431 -7.38 24.30 -12.48
C ARG A 431 -6.07 23.63 -12.87
N THR A 432 -5.65 22.61 -12.11
CA THR A 432 -4.32 22.04 -12.22
C THR A 432 -4.31 20.61 -11.71
N ASN A 433 -3.75 19.69 -12.49
CA ASN A 433 -3.46 18.34 -12.03
C ASN A 433 -2.12 18.33 -11.29
N VAL A 434 -2.02 17.66 -10.14
CA VAL A 434 -0.80 17.62 -9.35
C VAL A 434 -0.39 16.17 -9.13
N PHE A 435 0.86 15.87 -9.48
CA PHE A 435 1.48 14.57 -9.29
C PHE A 435 2.77 14.70 -8.49
N SER A 436 3.16 13.63 -7.81
CA SER A 436 4.34 13.63 -6.97
C SER A 436 5.29 12.46 -7.27
N PHE A 437 6.57 12.78 -7.34
CA PHE A 437 7.67 11.81 -7.36
C PHE A 437 8.47 11.90 -6.07
N GLY A 438 8.50 10.81 -5.32
CA GLY A 438 9.42 10.63 -4.21
C GLY A 438 10.70 9.96 -4.68
N ILE A 439 11.86 10.61 -4.51
CA ILE A 439 13.14 10.09 -4.97
C ILE A 439 14.11 10.01 -3.80
N GLY A 440 14.58 8.81 -3.46
CA GLY A 440 15.55 8.62 -2.38
C GLY A 440 15.46 7.22 -1.79
N SER A 441 16.49 6.79 -1.06
CA SER A 441 16.47 5.53 -0.30
C SER A 441 15.55 5.58 0.91
N SER A 442 15.26 6.78 1.43
CA SER A 442 14.41 7.06 2.60
C SER A 442 13.42 8.17 2.28
N VAL A 443 12.46 7.89 1.40
CA VAL A 443 11.43 8.86 0.97
C VAL A 443 10.38 9.02 2.05
N ASN A 444 9.97 10.25 2.35
CA ASN A 444 8.77 10.51 3.14
C ASN A 444 7.51 10.07 2.35
N ARG A 445 7.18 8.79 2.43
CA ARG A 445 6.01 8.22 1.73
C ARG A 445 4.72 8.90 2.10
N TYR A 446 4.58 9.32 3.35
CA TYR A 446 3.42 10.06 3.82
C TYR A 446 3.13 11.31 2.99
N LEU A 447 4.16 12.14 2.79
CA LEU A 447 4.01 13.34 1.95
C LEU A 447 3.70 12.99 0.49
N ILE A 448 4.45 12.03 -0.08
CA ILE A 448 4.29 11.67 -1.51
C ILE A 448 2.92 11.06 -1.77
N GLU A 449 2.50 10.10 -0.94
CA GLU A 449 1.18 9.46 -1.04
C GLU A 449 0.05 10.46 -0.73
N GLY A 450 0.26 11.35 0.26
CA GLY A 450 -0.69 12.40 0.61
C GLY A 450 -0.88 13.43 -0.51
N MET A 451 0.21 13.87 -1.17
CA MET A 451 0.12 14.76 -2.34
C MET A 451 -0.60 14.09 -3.51
N ALA A 452 -0.27 12.82 -3.79
CA ALA A 452 -0.93 12.06 -4.85
C ALA A 452 -2.43 11.94 -4.57
N LYS A 453 -2.81 11.62 -3.34
CA LYS A 453 -4.21 11.50 -2.93
C LYS A 453 -4.93 12.84 -2.96
N ALA A 454 -4.29 13.93 -2.49
CA ALA A 454 -4.82 15.28 -2.60
C ALA A 454 -5.05 15.70 -4.05
N GLY A 455 -4.14 15.30 -4.94
CA GLY A 455 -4.21 15.51 -6.39
C GLY A 455 -5.11 14.52 -7.11
N GLN A 456 -5.73 13.59 -6.38
CA GLN A 456 -6.52 12.47 -6.93
C GLN A 456 -5.75 11.68 -8.00
N GLY A 457 -4.42 11.50 -7.81
CA GLY A 457 -3.51 10.77 -8.68
C GLY A 457 -2.84 9.61 -7.98
N GLU A 458 -1.80 9.07 -8.62
CA GLU A 458 -0.96 8.00 -8.08
C GLU A 458 0.39 8.53 -7.59
N PRO A 459 0.96 7.97 -6.50
CA PRO A 459 2.30 8.30 -6.07
C PRO A 459 3.34 7.56 -6.90
N PHE A 460 4.40 8.24 -7.30
CA PHE A 460 5.54 7.65 -7.98
C PHE A 460 6.76 7.67 -7.06
N VAL A 461 7.26 6.49 -6.68
CA VAL A 461 8.40 6.38 -5.76
C VAL A 461 9.56 5.67 -6.43
N VAL A 462 10.74 6.30 -6.41
CA VAL A 462 11.99 5.81 -7.00
C VAL A 462 13.05 5.66 -5.92
N THR A 463 13.22 4.44 -5.41
CA THR A 463 14.19 4.13 -4.34
C THR A 463 15.57 3.70 -4.85
N LYS A 464 15.69 3.38 -6.14
CA LYS A 464 16.95 2.95 -6.80
C LYS A 464 17.09 3.61 -8.16
N PRO A 465 18.33 3.99 -8.59
CA PRO A 465 18.56 4.68 -9.86
C PRO A 465 18.03 3.94 -11.09
N GLY A 466 18.14 2.60 -11.11
CA GLY A 466 17.70 1.75 -12.21
C GLY A 466 16.17 1.72 -12.39
N ARG A 467 15.37 2.15 -11.41
CA ARG A 467 13.91 2.22 -11.49
C ARG A 467 13.38 3.53 -12.10
N ALA A 468 14.24 4.55 -12.24
CA ALA A 468 13.81 5.86 -12.73
C ALA A 468 13.23 5.84 -14.17
N PRO A 469 13.79 5.12 -15.16
CA PRO A 469 13.19 5.05 -16.49
C PRO A 469 11.79 4.44 -16.50
N GLY A 470 11.60 3.32 -15.79
CA GLY A 470 10.27 2.68 -15.69
C GLY A 470 9.25 3.55 -14.97
N ALA A 471 9.65 4.29 -13.94
CA ALA A 471 8.77 5.24 -13.25
C ALA A 471 8.40 6.43 -14.16
N ALA A 472 9.35 6.93 -14.95
CA ALA A 472 9.09 7.97 -15.93
C ALA A 472 8.14 7.51 -17.03
N GLU A 473 8.28 6.26 -17.49
CA GLU A 473 7.39 5.68 -18.48
C GLU A 473 5.98 5.48 -17.94
N ARG A 474 5.82 4.91 -16.75
CA ARG A 474 4.51 4.81 -16.09
C ARG A 474 3.85 6.18 -15.96
N PHE A 475 4.57 7.19 -15.49
CA PHE A 475 4.05 8.54 -15.37
C PHE A 475 3.63 9.11 -16.73
N ARG A 476 4.48 8.99 -17.76
CA ARG A 476 4.12 9.43 -19.10
C ARG A 476 2.82 8.79 -19.58
N ASN A 477 2.73 7.46 -19.47
CA ASN A 477 1.53 6.73 -19.87
C ASN A 477 0.30 7.18 -19.10
N TYR A 478 0.45 7.48 -17.80
CA TYR A 478 -0.63 7.95 -16.95
C TYR A 478 -1.12 9.37 -17.33
N VAL A 479 -0.20 10.32 -17.58
CA VAL A 479 -0.52 11.73 -17.85
C VAL A 479 -0.51 12.09 -19.33
N GLN A 480 -0.12 11.15 -20.21
CA GLN A 480 0.13 11.44 -21.62
C GLN A 480 -1.13 11.84 -22.37
N ALA A 481 -2.29 11.40 -21.91
CA ALA A 481 -3.55 11.61 -22.59
C ALA A 481 -4.62 12.13 -21.63
N PRO A 482 -4.60 13.44 -21.27
CA PRO A 482 -5.82 14.08 -20.80
C PRO A 482 -6.85 13.96 -21.94
N VAL A 483 -8.00 13.40 -21.64
CA VAL A 483 -9.07 13.16 -22.62
C VAL A 483 -10.07 14.28 -22.57
N LEU A 484 -10.35 14.75 -21.34
CA LEU A 484 -11.28 15.85 -21.09
C LEU A 484 -10.70 16.71 -19.96
N THR A 485 -10.65 17.99 -20.21
CA THR A 485 -10.15 19.00 -19.27
C THR A 485 -11.22 20.03 -18.97
N ARG A 486 -11.03 20.85 -17.93
CA ARG A 486 -12.00 21.87 -17.53
C ARG A 486 -13.40 21.27 -17.34
N ILE A 487 -13.46 20.11 -16.72
CA ILE A 487 -14.74 19.42 -16.49
C ILE A 487 -15.59 20.27 -15.56
N ALA A 488 -16.78 20.60 -16.00
CA ALA A 488 -17.79 21.27 -15.22
C ALA A 488 -19.09 20.47 -15.25
N VAL A 489 -19.74 20.40 -14.09
CA VAL A 489 -21.07 19.77 -13.96
C VAL A 489 -22.02 20.85 -13.45
N LYS A 490 -23.08 21.09 -14.23
CA LYS A 490 -24.16 21.98 -13.85
C LYS A 490 -25.39 21.16 -13.52
N TYR A 491 -26.13 21.57 -12.52
CA TYR A 491 -27.35 20.93 -12.05
C TYR A 491 -28.50 21.93 -12.21
N ASP A 492 -29.34 21.71 -13.18
CA ASP A 492 -30.51 22.53 -13.42
C ASP A 492 -31.80 21.81 -13.00
N GLY A 493 -32.50 22.35 -12.02
CA GLY A 493 -33.71 21.73 -11.47
C GLY A 493 -33.48 20.45 -10.65
N PHE A 494 -32.21 19.98 -10.53
CA PHE A 494 -31.80 18.87 -9.67
C PHE A 494 -31.09 19.43 -8.45
N GLU A 495 -31.78 19.51 -7.31
CA GLU A 495 -31.28 20.15 -6.09
C GLU A 495 -30.23 19.28 -5.39
N THR A 496 -28.97 19.48 -5.76
CA THR A 496 -27.84 18.71 -5.21
C THR A 496 -27.16 19.43 -4.03
N TYR A 497 -26.53 18.64 -3.16
CA TYR A 497 -25.71 19.11 -2.04
C TYR A 497 -24.66 18.06 -1.64
N ASP A 498 -23.71 18.46 -0.81
CA ASP A 498 -22.68 17.57 -0.26
C ASP A 498 -21.91 16.76 -1.32
N MET A 499 -21.36 17.47 -2.29
CA MET A 499 -20.59 16.84 -3.39
C MET A 499 -19.25 16.29 -2.91
N GLU A 500 -18.84 15.11 -3.41
CA GLU A 500 -17.54 14.49 -3.18
C GLU A 500 -16.97 13.92 -4.49
N PRO A 501 -15.78 14.36 -4.93
CA PRO A 501 -14.95 15.40 -4.34
C PRO A 501 -15.52 16.81 -4.55
N PRO A 502 -15.09 17.80 -3.75
CA PRO A 502 -15.56 19.20 -3.92
C PRO A 502 -15.07 19.88 -5.21
N ALA A 503 -14.03 19.34 -5.85
CA ALA A 503 -13.49 19.79 -7.12
C ALA A 503 -13.25 18.61 -8.05
N ILE A 504 -13.53 18.77 -9.34
CA ILE A 504 -13.45 17.73 -10.36
C ILE A 504 -12.12 17.87 -11.11
N PRO A 505 -11.25 16.84 -11.12
CA PRO A 505 -10.00 16.87 -11.88
C PRO A 505 -10.23 16.60 -13.37
N ASP A 506 -9.19 16.79 -14.19
CA ASP A 506 -9.20 16.39 -15.59
C ASP A 506 -9.36 14.85 -15.72
N LEU A 507 -10.05 14.43 -16.78
CA LEU A 507 -10.20 13.03 -17.18
C LEU A 507 -8.96 12.57 -17.96
N PHE A 508 -8.23 11.62 -17.44
CA PHE A 508 -7.10 10.97 -18.12
C PHE A 508 -7.49 9.62 -18.70
N ALA A 509 -6.77 9.15 -19.73
CA ALA A 509 -7.03 7.90 -20.42
C ALA A 509 -7.15 6.65 -19.52
N GLN A 510 -6.53 6.68 -18.36
CA GLN A 510 -6.50 5.53 -17.45
C GLN A 510 -7.23 5.77 -16.13
N ARG A 511 -7.96 6.89 -16.03
CA ARG A 511 -8.58 7.30 -14.79
C ARG A 511 -9.96 7.88 -15.03
N PRO A 512 -11.04 7.22 -14.61
CA PRO A 512 -12.37 7.78 -14.64
C PRO A 512 -12.51 8.94 -13.63
N VAL A 513 -13.42 9.85 -13.92
CA VAL A 513 -13.88 10.87 -13.00
C VAL A 513 -15.19 10.39 -12.38
N MET A 514 -15.27 10.48 -11.06
CA MET A 514 -16.43 10.08 -10.28
C MET A 514 -16.83 11.21 -9.35
N VAL A 515 -18.13 11.53 -9.38
CA VAL A 515 -18.70 12.58 -8.53
C VAL A 515 -19.87 11.99 -7.76
N PHE A 516 -19.70 11.83 -6.47
CA PHE A 516 -20.78 11.51 -5.55
C PHE A 516 -21.48 12.78 -5.09
N GLY A 517 -22.75 12.67 -4.81
CA GLY A 517 -23.50 13.75 -4.18
C GLY A 517 -24.81 13.27 -3.61
N LYS A 518 -25.50 14.19 -2.96
CA LYS A 518 -26.84 13.98 -2.44
C LYS A 518 -27.81 14.91 -3.17
N TRP A 519 -29.09 14.56 -3.18
CA TRP A 519 -30.13 15.45 -3.70
C TRP A 519 -31.37 15.48 -2.78
N ARG A 520 -32.16 16.55 -2.97
CA ARG A 520 -33.42 16.74 -2.26
C ARG A 520 -34.60 16.64 -3.22
N LYS A 521 -35.79 16.39 -2.69
CA LYS A 521 -37.05 16.31 -3.43
C LYS A 521 -37.10 15.13 -4.41
N LYS A 522 -37.94 15.24 -5.46
CA LYS A 522 -38.03 14.22 -6.50
C LYS A 522 -36.85 14.33 -7.47
N PRO A 523 -36.36 13.21 -8.03
CA PRO A 523 -35.30 13.22 -9.02
C PRO A 523 -35.84 13.81 -10.34
N LYS A 524 -35.61 15.08 -10.55
CA LYS A 524 -36.03 15.82 -11.75
C LYS A 524 -34.99 16.87 -12.10
N GLY A 525 -35.05 17.34 -13.35
CA GLY A 525 -34.10 18.33 -13.83
C GLY A 525 -33.05 17.71 -14.73
N VAL A 526 -32.01 18.45 -14.99
CA VAL A 526 -30.98 18.10 -15.97
C VAL A 526 -29.61 18.25 -15.33
N ILE A 527 -28.73 17.30 -15.59
CA ILE A 527 -27.30 17.41 -15.30
C ILE A 527 -26.58 17.64 -16.62
N GLU A 528 -25.88 18.76 -16.75
CA GLU A 528 -25.00 19.05 -17.88
C GLU A 528 -23.55 18.80 -17.50
N LEU A 529 -22.91 17.88 -18.22
CA LEU A 529 -21.49 17.61 -18.13
C LEU A 529 -20.80 18.25 -19.33
N THR A 530 -19.90 19.18 -19.07
CA THR A 530 -19.12 19.87 -20.10
C THR A 530 -17.63 19.72 -19.86
N GLY A 531 -16.82 19.86 -20.91
CA GLY A 531 -15.37 19.84 -20.82
C GLY A 531 -14.73 20.11 -22.18
N ALA A 532 -13.41 20.31 -22.18
CA ALA A 532 -12.64 20.51 -23.41
C ALA A 532 -11.82 19.25 -23.73
N GLY A 533 -12.06 18.68 -24.88
CA GLY A 533 -11.24 17.62 -25.48
C GLY A 533 -10.33 18.14 -26.59
N GLY A 534 -9.50 17.29 -27.15
CA GLY A 534 -8.62 17.64 -28.28
C GLY A 534 -9.37 17.94 -29.57
N SER A 535 -10.54 17.31 -29.75
CA SER A 535 -11.40 17.50 -30.93
C SER A 535 -12.46 18.62 -30.73
N GLY A 536 -12.45 19.36 -29.62
CA GLY A 536 -13.39 20.42 -29.31
C GLY A 536 -14.06 20.29 -27.95
N GLU A 537 -15.18 21.00 -27.79
CA GLU A 537 -15.96 20.94 -26.56
C GLU A 537 -16.75 19.63 -26.48
N PHE A 538 -16.70 19.02 -25.31
CA PHE A 538 -17.53 17.89 -24.95
C PHE A 538 -18.74 18.38 -24.17
N HIS A 539 -19.93 17.91 -24.59
CA HIS A 539 -21.18 18.22 -23.92
C HIS A 539 -22.02 16.96 -23.83
N GLN A 540 -22.48 16.64 -22.65
CA GLN A 540 -23.43 15.56 -22.41
C GLN A 540 -24.47 15.98 -21.38
N THR A 541 -25.71 15.58 -21.65
CA THR A 541 -26.86 15.96 -20.82
C THR A 541 -27.52 14.69 -20.31
N PHE A 542 -27.88 14.69 -19.02
CA PHE A 542 -28.66 13.64 -18.38
C PHE A 542 -30.00 14.23 -17.95
N ASN A 543 -31.08 13.70 -18.48
CA ASN A 543 -32.43 14.00 -17.96
C ASN A 543 -32.64 13.11 -16.72
N VAL A 544 -32.57 13.72 -15.55
CA VAL A 544 -32.66 12.99 -14.27
C VAL A 544 -34.02 12.31 -14.11
N SER A 545 -35.09 12.86 -14.72
CA SER A 545 -36.43 12.30 -14.65
C SER A 545 -36.58 10.95 -15.36
N GLU A 546 -35.68 10.65 -16.30
CA GLU A 546 -35.68 9.37 -17.05
C GLU A 546 -34.91 8.28 -16.35
N ILE A 547 -34.17 8.63 -15.26
CA ILE A 547 -33.32 7.69 -14.54
C ILE A 547 -34.02 7.29 -13.24
N GLN A 548 -34.35 6.03 -13.13
CA GLN A 548 -35.02 5.49 -11.95
C GLN A 548 -34.01 5.26 -10.81
N PRO A 549 -34.28 5.76 -9.59
CA PRO A 549 -33.54 5.34 -8.41
C PRO A 549 -33.73 3.85 -8.17
N LEU A 550 -32.63 3.11 -8.01
CA LEU A 550 -32.64 1.66 -7.82
C LEU A 550 -32.16 1.31 -6.41
N GLU A 551 -32.85 0.38 -5.75
CA GLU A 551 -32.44 -0.18 -4.44
C GLU A 551 -31.07 -0.88 -4.56
N LEU A 552 -30.76 -1.46 -5.71
CA LEU A 552 -29.46 -2.05 -6.02
C LEU A 552 -28.31 -1.05 -5.89
N ASN A 553 -28.58 0.27 -5.96
CA ASN A 553 -27.61 1.34 -5.80
C ASN A 553 -27.47 1.80 -4.33
N SER A 554 -28.04 1.10 -3.35
CA SER A 554 -27.97 1.45 -1.92
C SER A 554 -26.53 1.58 -1.38
N ALA A 555 -25.57 0.93 -2.04
CA ALA A 555 -24.12 1.09 -1.80
C ALA A 555 -23.64 2.55 -1.92
N LEU A 556 -24.28 3.40 -2.72
CA LEU A 556 -23.91 4.80 -2.90
C LEU A 556 -23.91 5.60 -1.60
N ARG A 557 -24.82 5.29 -0.68
CA ARG A 557 -24.87 5.89 0.65
C ARG A 557 -23.56 5.68 1.43
N TYR A 558 -23.07 4.47 1.43
CA TYR A 558 -21.85 4.08 2.14
C TYR A 558 -20.59 4.61 1.46
N LEU A 559 -20.56 4.57 0.14
CA LEU A 559 -19.42 5.02 -0.66
C LEU A 559 -19.25 6.56 -0.61
N TRP A 560 -20.36 7.31 -0.65
CA TRP A 560 -20.32 8.75 -0.42
C TRP A 560 -19.70 9.06 0.95
N ALA A 561 -20.22 8.43 2.01
CA ALA A 561 -19.73 8.63 3.37
C ALA A 561 -18.26 8.19 3.52
N ARG A 562 -17.88 7.06 2.93
CA ARG A 562 -16.50 6.54 2.94
C ARG A 562 -15.54 7.48 2.21
N THR A 563 -15.95 8.04 1.08
CA THR A 563 -15.16 9.02 0.32
C THR A 563 -14.91 10.26 1.17
N ARG A 564 -15.95 10.78 1.82
CA ARG A 564 -15.85 11.92 2.74
C ARG A 564 -14.97 11.62 3.95
N ILE A 565 -15.16 10.46 4.59
CA ILE A 565 -14.30 9.99 5.70
C ILE A 565 -12.85 9.88 5.23
N GLY A 566 -12.60 9.30 4.06
CA GLY A 566 -11.27 9.21 3.48
C GLY A 566 -10.61 10.60 3.35
N ARG A 567 -11.31 11.56 2.79
CA ARG A 567 -10.83 12.95 2.66
C ARG A 567 -10.54 13.59 4.02
N LEU A 568 -11.42 13.41 5.00
CA LEU A 568 -11.22 13.95 6.35
C LEU A 568 -10.08 13.25 7.11
N SER A 569 -9.91 11.94 6.96
CA SER A 569 -8.89 11.18 7.67
C SER A 569 -7.50 11.33 7.07
N ASP A 570 -7.39 11.43 5.75
CA ASP A 570 -6.12 11.41 5.03
C ASP A 570 -5.29 12.68 5.22
N PHE A 571 -5.96 13.80 5.54
CA PHE A 571 -5.32 15.09 5.75
C PHE A 571 -5.23 15.47 7.22
N ASN A 572 -5.55 14.53 8.12
CA ASN A 572 -5.72 14.80 9.54
C ASN A 572 -4.74 14.01 10.39
N PHE A 573 -3.46 14.38 10.33
CA PHE A 573 -2.41 13.77 11.15
C PHE A 573 -2.17 14.49 12.49
N ASP A 574 -2.94 15.52 12.78
CA ASP A 574 -2.95 16.10 14.11
C ASP A 574 -3.84 15.27 15.02
N LYS A 575 -3.22 14.52 15.92
CA LYS A 575 -3.93 13.77 16.98
C LYS A 575 -4.87 14.66 17.81
N ASN A 576 -4.73 15.98 17.70
CA ASN A 576 -5.48 16.99 18.43
C ASN A 576 -6.58 17.67 17.61
N ASN A 577 -6.83 17.30 16.34
CA ASN A 577 -7.94 17.88 15.60
C ASN A 577 -9.26 17.22 16.01
N HIS A 578 -9.84 17.77 17.08
CA HIS A 578 -11.11 17.32 17.64
C HIS A 578 -12.27 17.44 16.65
N GLU A 579 -12.27 18.43 15.77
CA GLU A 579 -13.34 18.67 14.79
C GLU A 579 -13.45 17.54 13.76
N ASN A 580 -12.36 17.18 13.11
CA ASN A 580 -12.38 16.09 12.12
C ASN A 580 -12.66 14.73 12.77
N LYS A 581 -12.14 14.50 13.99
CA LYS A 581 -12.48 13.30 14.75
C LYS A 581 -14.00 13.23 15.01
N ALA A 582 -14.60 14.34 15.44
CA ALA A 582 -16.03 14.43 15.67
C ALA A 582 -16.84 14.21 14.38
N GLN A 583 -16.42 14.82 13.26
CA GLN A 583 -17.06 14.64 11.96
C GLN A 583 -16.96 13.18 11.47
N ILE A 584 -15.77 12.54 11.54
CA ILE A 584 -15.59 11.13 11.16
C ILE A 584 -16.41 10.22 12.05
N THR A 585 -16.44 10.50 13.35
CA THR A 585 -17.25 9.72 14.30
C THR A 585 -18.75 9.87 13.98
N SER A 586 -19.23 11.09 13.74
CA SER A 586 -20.61 11.37 13.35
C SER A 586 -20.98 10.64 12.04
N LEU A 587 -20.14 10.73 11.00
CA LEU A 587 -20.34 10.00 9.74
C LEU A 587 -20.38 8.49 9.97
N GLY A 588 -19.47 7.95 10.79
CA GLY A 588 -19.46 6.53 11.13
C GLY A 588 -20.74 6.07 11.82
N LEU A 589 -21.25 6.86 12.76
CA LEU A 589 -22.51 6.57 13.47
C LEU A 589 -23.73 6.71 12.55
N THR A 590 -23.83 7.81 11.78
CA THR A 590 -24.97 8.09 10.89
C THR A 590 -25.10 7.06 9.77
N TYR A 591 -23.97 6.67 9.16
CA TYR A 591 -23.96 5.74 8.02
C TYR A 591 -23.63 4.30 8.42
N ASN A 592 -23.63 4.01 9.73
CA ASN A 592 -23.31 2.67 10.25
C ASN A 592 -21.97 2.14 9.73
N LEU A 593 -20.92 2.98 9.69
CA LEU A 593 -19.62 2.64 9.13
C LEU A 593 -18.56 2.38 10.20
N LEU A 594 -17.76 1.36 9.95
CA LEU A 594 -16.51 1.14 10.68
C LEU A 594 -15.48 2.19 10.28
N THR A 595 -14.91 2.87 11.27
CA THR A 595 -13.88 3.89 11.08
C THR A 595 -12.77 3.74 12.13
N ALA A 596 -11.75 4.59 12.07
CA ALA A 596 -10.76 4.64 13.14
C ALA A 596 -11.37 4.97 14.53
N TYR A 597 -12.55 5.60 14.56
CA TYR A 597 -13.20 6.09 15.78
C TYR A 597 -14.53 5.40 16.12
N THR A 598 -15.03 4.52 15.26
CA THR A 598 -16.24 3.72 15.47
C THR A 598 -15.95 2.23 15.37
N SER A 599 -16.74 1.41 16.03
CA SER A 599 -16.60 -0.05 16.06
C SER A 599 -17.95 -0.72 16.06
N PHE A 600 -18.06 -1.89 15.45
CA PHE A 600 -19.23 -2.75 15.59
C PHE A 600 -19.13 -3.58 16.86
N VAL A 601 -20.21 -3.62 17.62
CA VAL A 601 -20.34 -4.48 18.79
C VAL A 601 -21.70 -5.21 18.77
N ALA A 602 -21.65 -6.52 18.97
CA ALA A 602 -22.84 -7.35 19.18
C ALA A 602 -22.69 -8.08 20.51
N VAL A 603 -23.75 -8.04 21.33
CA VAL A 603 -23.75 -8.65 22.66
C VAL A 603 -25.04 -9.47 22.81
N GLN A 604 -24.88 -10.72 23.23
CA GLN A 604 -26.01 -11.59 23.59
C GLN A 604 -26.56 -11.18 24.95
N GLU A 605 -27.88 -11.23 25.11
CA GLU A 605 -28.53 -10.72 26.32
C GLU A 605 -28.33 -11.63 27.55
N PHE A 606 -28.25 -12.96 27.37
CA PHE A 606 -28.11 -13.92 28.45
C PHE A 606 -26.68 -14.40 28.65
N VAL A 607 -26.38 -14.84 29.88
CA VAL A 607 -25.08 -15.37 30.28
C VAL A 607 -24.96 -16.80 29.78
N ARG A 608 -23.87 -17.12 29.08
CA ARG A 608 -23.56 -18.45 28.55
C ARG A 608 -22.43 -19.15 29.31
N ASN A 609 -21.49 -18.38 29.82
CA ASN A 609 -20.34 -18.85 30.58
C ASN A 609 -20.40 -18.28 32.02
N PRO A 610 -21.09 -18.93 32.95
CA PRO A 610 -21.18 -18.44 34.35
C PRO A 610 -19.83 -18.59 35.09
N GLU A 611 -18.93 -19.45 34.64
CA GLU A 611 -17.65 -19.77 35.29
C GLU A 611 -16.47 -18.96 34.68
N ALA A 612 -16.74 -17.77 34.12
CA ALA A 612 -15.71 -16.91 33.57
C ALA A 612 -14.45 -16.81 34.49
N PRO A 613 -13.23 -16.66 33.90
CA PRO A 613 -12.95 -16.22 32.53
C PRO A 613 -12.70 -17.36 31.54
N ALA A 614 -13.15 -17.18 30.30
CA ALA A 614 -12.73 -18.00 29.16
C ALA A 614 -11.27 -17.70 28.76
N LYS A 615 -10.57 -18.67 28.18
CA LYS A 615 -9.19 -18.49 27.75
C LYS A 615 -9.10 -17.69 26.46
N ASP A 616 -8.22 -16.70 26.42
CA ASP A 616 -7.95 -15.92 25.21
C ASP A 616 -7.10 -16.74 24.22
N VAL A 617 -7.55 -16.82 22.96
CA VAL A 617 -6.89 -17.54 21.86
C VAL A 617 -6.71 -16.58 20.68
N HIS A 618 -5.46 -16.46 20.23
CA HIS A 618 -5.12 -15.72 19.01
C HIS A 618 -5.05 -16.70 17.86
N GLN A 619 -5.94 -16.55 16.87
CA GLN A 619 -5.95 -17.39 15.67
C GLN A 619 -4.66 -17.16 14.88
N PRO A 620 -3.86 -18.21 14.62
CA PRO A 620 -2.67 -18.10 13.78
C PRO A 620 -3.03 -17.71 12.36
N LEU A 621 -2.21 -16.83 11.78
CA LEU A 621 -2.33 -16.46 10.38
C LEU A 621 -1.48 -17.38 9.50
N PRO A 622 -1.93 -17.73 8.28
CA PRO A 622 -1.04 -18.37 7.32
C PRO A 622 0.05 -17.39 6.90
N LEU A 623 1.27 -17.89 6.66
CA LEU A 623 2.28 -17.08 5.97
C LEU A 623 1.82 -16.84 4.53
N PRO A 624 2.03 -15.63 3.99
CA PRO A 624 1.81 -15.38 2.58
C PRO A 624 2.63 -16.33 1.72
N LEU A 625 2.09 -16.76 0.60
CA LEU A 625 2.76 -17.66 -0.34
C LEU A 625 4.16 -17.11 -0.71
N ASN A 626 5.18 -17.96 -0.69
CA ASN A 626 6.59 -17.63 -0.93
C ASN A 626 7.24 -16.70 0.13
N VAL A 627 6.67 -16.58 1.31
CA VAL A 627 7.30 -15.91 2.46
C VAL A 627 7.88 -16.96 3.39
N SER A 628 9.18 -16.90 3.65
CA SER A 628 9.88 -17.88 4.48
C SER A 628 9.67 -17.64 5.98
N ASN A 629 9.90 -18.67 6.79
CA ASN A 629 9.90 -18.61 8.25
C ASN A 629 10.82 -17.51 8.82
N LEU A 630 11.87 -17.12 8.08
CA LEU A 630 12.79 -16.04 8.48
C LEU A 630 12.09 -14.70 8.61
N ALA A 631 10.98 -14.49 7.89
CA ALA A 631 10.20 -13.26 7.98
C ALA A 631 9.44 -13.11 9.30
N VAL A 632 9.27 -14.20 10.07
CA VAL A 632 8.58 -14.22 11.37
C VAL A 632 9.52 -14.55 12.54
N GLY A 633 10.84 -14.48 12.32
CA GLY A 633 11.82 -14.64 13.39
C GLY A 633 12.14 -16.08 13.77
N GLY A 634 12.13 -16.99 12.81
CA GLY A 634 12.68 -18.34 13.01
C GLY A 634 14.10 -18.23 13.54
N SER A 635 14.40 -18.90 14.66
CA SER A 635 15.76 -19.01 15.18
C SER A 635 16.65 -19.61 14.10
N MET A 636 17.54 -18.81 13.53
CA MET A 636 18.68 -19.40 12.83
C MET A 636 19.46 -20.17 13.88
N SER A 637 19.43 -21.48 13.83
CA SER A 637 20.52 -22.27 14.40
C SER A 637 21.78 -21.66 13.82
N ARG A 638 22.61 -21.06 14.66
CA ARG A 638 23.96 -20.64 14.25
C ARG A 638 24.75 -21.90 13.94
N VAL A 639 24.49 -22.51 12.82
CA VAL A 639 25.44 -23.41 12.18
C VAL A 639 26.51 -22.46 11.66
N PRO A 640 27.75 -22.53 12.16
CA PRO A 640 28.82 -21.74 11.58
C PRO A 640 28.86 -22.07 10.10
N GLU A 641 28.78 -21.03 9.26
CA GLU A 641 28.78 -21.23 7.83
C GLU A 641 29.98 -22.10 7.46
N PRO A 642 29.78 -23.23 6.75
CA PRO A 642 30.89 -24.12 6.35
C PRO A 642 32.02 -23.37 5.66
N GLU A 643 31.69 -22.26 5.01
CA GLU A 643 32.59 -21.34 4.34
C GLU A 643 33.58 -20.65 5.31
N LEU A 644 33.16 -20.36 6.55
CA LEU A 644 34.04 -19.72 7.54
C LEU A 644 35.15 -20.68 7.98
N TYR A 645 34.84 -21.97 8.13
CA TYR A 645 35.85 -23.00 8.41
C TYR A 645 36.77 -23.20 7.20
N LEU A 646 36.21 -23.19 5.99
CA LEU A 646 36.96 -23.30 4.76
C LEU A 646 37.93 -22.11 4.61
N LEU A 647 37.46 -20.89 4.86
CA LEU A 647 38.28 -19.69 4.84
C LEU A 647 39.38 -19.72 5.92
N LEU A 648 39.11 -20.21 7.13
CA LEU A 648 40.11 -20.40 8.18
C LEU A 648 41.16 -21.45 7.78
N VAL A 649 40.74 -22.55 7.15
CA VAL A 649 41.68 -23.59 6.65
C VAL A 649 42.53 -23.05 5.51
N ILE A 650 41.95 -22.28 4.57
CA ILE A 650 42.70 -21.64 3.48
C ILE A 650 43.69 -20.60 4.05
N ALA A 651 43.28 -19.76 5.00
CA ALA A 651 44.15 -18.79 5.62
C ALA A 651 45.32 -19.46 6.37
N LEU A 652 45.06 -20.60 7.02
CA LEU A 652 46.07 -21.38 7.70
C LEU A 652 47.06 -22.03 6.73
N LEU A 653 46.60 -22.56 5.59
CA LEU A 653 47.44 -23.09 4.53
C LEU A 653 48.31 -22.00 3.90
N ILE A 654 47.78 -20.80 3.65
CA ILE A 654 48.55 -19.67 3.15
C ILE A 654 49.61 -19.24 4.17
N PHE A 655 49.28 -19.23 5.46
CA PHE A 655 50.20 -18.88 6.53
C PHE A 655 51.34 -19.92 6.64
N ILE A 656 51.06 -21.20 6.55
CA ILE A 656 52.05 -22.28 6.59
C ILE A 656 52.98 -22.21 5.38
N THR A 657 52.43 -21.97 4.17
CA THR A 657 53.25 -21.88 2.93
C THR A 657 54.14 -20.63 2.95
N THR A 658 53.65 -19.50 3.46
CA THR A 658 54.45 -18.26 3.59
C THR A 658 55.52 -18.38 4.63
N MET A 659 55.30 -19.06 5.76
CA MET A 659 56.33 -19.39 6.75
C MET A 659 57.38 -20.39 6.24
N GLY A 660 56.92 -21.41 5.50
CA GLY A 660 57.79 -22.38 4.82
C GLY A 660 58.74 -21.70 3.81
N HIS A 661 58.22 -20.74 3.01
CA HIS A 661 59.04 -19.98 2.10
C HIS A 661 60.08 -19.07 2.77
N LYS A 662 59.72 -18.39 3.88
CA LYS A 662 60.62 -17.57 4.66
C LYS A 662 61.77 -18.37 5.29
N THR A 663 61.53 -19.59 5.73
CA THR A 663 62.54 -20.51 6.30
C THR A 663 63.42 -21.11 5.20
N TYR A 664 62.89 -21.35 4.00
CA TYR A 664 63.70 -21.83 2.87
C TYR A 664 64.67 -20.77 2.31
N PHE A 665 64.20 -19.50 2.21
CA PHE A 665 65.09 -18.41 1.80
C PHE A 665 66.14 -18.07 2.82
N ARG A 666 65.87 -18.15 4.16
CA ARG A 666 66.87 -17.93 5.20
C ARG A 666 67.97 -18.98 5.23
N ARG A 667 67.74 -20.19 4.72
CA ARG A 667 68.76 -21.25 4.61
C ARG A 667 69.65 -21.07 3.36
N ARG A 668 69.22 -20.37 2.35
CA ARG A 668 69.98 -20.14 1.11
C ARG A 668 70.92 -18.92 1.21
N THR A 669 70.72 -18.02 2.17
CA THR A 669 71.53 -16.83 2.36
C THR A 669 72.67 -17.00 3.39
N GLN A 670 72.80 -18.17 4.02
CA GLN A 670 73.89 -18.44 4.98
C GLN A 670 75.04 -19.33 4.41
N GLY A 671 75.04 -19.61 3.11
CA GLY A 671 76.07 -20.47 2.47
C GLY A 671 76.74 -19.79 1.31
N SER A 672 77.38 -18.63 1.45
CA SER A 672 78.55 -18.23 0.64
C SER A 672 79.00 -16.83 1.04
N PHE A 673 79.96 -16.71 1.92
CA PHE A 673 80.87 -15.57 2.03
C PHE A 673 82.29 -16.10 2.04
N GLY A 674 82.88 -16.14 0.86
CA GLY A 674 84.34 -16.10 0.65
C GLY A 674 84.66 -14.67 0.24
N ARG A 675 85.62 -14.07 0.99
CA ARG A 675 86.27 -12.78 0.60
C ARG A 675 87.08 -12.99 -0.65
N PRO A 676 87.18 -11.95 -1.53
CA PRO A 676 88.47 -11.26 -1.66
C PRO A 676 88.36 -9.71 -1.87
N SER A 677 89.33 -9.05 -1.22
CA SER A 677 90.24 -7.92 -1.56
C SER A 677 89.86 -6.91 -2.64
N LEU A 678 90.04 -5.64 -2.16
CA LEU A 678 90.38 -4.39 -2.86
C LEU A 678 91.01 -4.52 -4.19
N GLN A 679 90.60 -3.74 -5.25
CA GLN A 679 91.31 -2.65 -5.88
C GLN A 679 90.55 -2.13 -7.12
N GLN A 680 90.69 -0.79 -7.31
CA GLN A 680 90.47 0.02 -8.52
C GLN A 680 89.05 0.38 -8.86
N ALA A 681 88.54 1.54 -8.57
CA ALA A 681 88.93 2.93 -8.93
C ALA A 681 88.67 3.25 -10.43
N ILE A 682 87.84 4.27 -10.63
CA ILE A 682 87.93 5.33 -11.60
C ILE A 682 87.12 5.16 -12.93
N LYS A 683 86.29 6.18 -13.13
CA LYS A 683 85.95 6.96 -14.38
C LYS A 683 84.73 6.52 -15.19
N ILE A 684 83.93 7.41 -15.37
CA ILE A 684 83.54 8.43 -16.36
C ILE A 684 82.02 8.27 -16.64
N GLN A 685 81.18 9.20 -16.25
CA GLN A 685 80.70 10.39 -16.95
C GLN A 685 79.87 10.15 -18.22
N ASP A 686 78.65 10.71 -18.09
CA ASP A 686 77.84 11.40 -19.11
C ASP A 686 77.36 10.64 -20.39
N ASP A 687 76.12 10.62 -20.63
CA ASP A 687 75.40 11.54 -21.52
C ASP A 687 73.91 11.09 -21.71
N SER A 688 73.03 11.94 -21.38
CA SER A 688 71.98 12.65 -22.10
C SER A 688 71.08 11.89 -23.09
N ARG A 689 69.81 12.21 -22.86
CA ARG A 689 68.73 12.53 -23.85
C ARG A 689 68.29 11.48 -24.88
N SER A 690 67.13 11.05 -24.75
CA SER A 690 65.97 11.50 -25.54
C SER A 690 64.65 10.85 -24.99
#